data_629bd971ae1c5919fbe68f2323391560
#
_entry.id   629bd971ae1c5919fbe68f2323391560
#
_cell.length_a   1.000
_cell.length_b   1.000
_cell.length_c   1.000
_cell.angle_alpha   90.00
_cell.angle_beta   90.00
_cell.angle_gamma   90.00
#
_symmetry.space_group_name_H-M   'P 1'
#
loop_
_entity.id
_entity.type
_entity.pdbx_description
1 polymer ?
#
loop_
_entity_poly.entity_id
_entity_poly.type
_entity_poly.pdbx_seq_one_letter_code
_entity_poly.pdbx_strand_id
1 'polypeptide(L)'
;RAPVEIENVLPYDIHYRLFDKNLNLNWSTFLRRGGISPIHVVAVQHLLLLSIELEDSVYSPSEFAIIASDNPDDFQVENTLLLADESNLKLELQLHYHSYPNSGGAFKVQIFSPYIFLNLSQLPVTIKTRPWAGHAKMVAGQESHDDDYDASEQRKPFLVSRIGESNNRFLIRSRDSSWSKPLSFDVIGSEVGVVIPSSSGDRELHLGLDIQDGLSKFKLSKVVKLAPRYLIHNKLSHAVLIAESMGGDPVRIGADERVPLHWFHVASNKHAALALEGSNLEWTAPFSIDNIGNVYLRMVRDDEPQHLIQVDVQIQGPTIFVRLLPSEGAWPFLLRNETHHTIVFMQTGSSTEAQLSSRDTNPKRYVLKPRSKMKYAWDYPADADKYIRLQINGSERVINILEIGSLLPFKFAALDDLPAGVVSLDVRADETTQVLVISDYSESKSNFKVLRESGPSANPDIKFKAVDVDTSILFAFNIELVGVGISFISHKVREIAYVTFRGLELSYSESQVTTAVNVICKWIQIDNQTPRSIFPIVLYPTVVPKDGKELDVHPTLQASVIRKKDESHGVRHIKYASILLQELTTELDEDFLFAIYDFVRASGVEVEKEHDETVYIENPNNLPEPPIQAVGTDQVYIEILHLNRFLLNCSFWPTDHDEADETESSRTLFFYIFNLLTMVLGNVNEAPVRLNALVIENVRLSKQVLLNRVAYHYGQGVLFQVHRILGSADFLGNPVGLFNNVSSGVADIFYEPYYGLIMHG
;
A
#
# COMPACT_ATOMS: atom_id res chain seq x y z
N ARG A 1 28.77 -12.54 -37.55
CA ARG A 1 28.74 -12.40 -36.09
C ARG A 1 30.06 -12.91 -35.50
N ALA A 2 30.38 -12.41 -34.30
CA ALA A 2 31.50 -12.93 -33.54
C ALA A 2 31.20 -14.35 -33.06
N PRO A 3 32.21 -15.26 -33.04
CA PRO A 3 32.04 -16.59 -32.44
C PRO A 3 31.58 -16.55 -30.98
N VAL A 4 32.13 -15.62 -30.21
CA VAL A 4 31.76 -15.38 -28.79
C VAL A 4 31.49 -13.89 -28.58
N GLU A 5 30.41 -13.60 -27.90
CA GLU A 5 30.09 -12.26 -27.40
C GLU A 5 30.00 -12.29 -25.87
N ILE A 6 30.65 -11.37 -25.18
CA ILE A 6 30.55 -11.21 -23.74
C ILE A 6 29.76 -9.95 -23.45
N GLU A 7 28.65 -10.09 -22.70
CA GLU A 7 27.81 -8.99 -22.26
C GLU A 7 27.89 -8.82 -20.74
N ASN A 8 28.21 -7.60 -20.32
CA ASN A 8 28.26 -7.24 -18.90
C ASN A 8 26.90 -6.69 -18.44
N VAL A 9 26.14 -7.50 -17.73
CA VAL A 9 24.82 -7.14 -17.17
C VAL A 9 24.92 -6.73 -15.70
N LEU A 10 26.14 -6.52 -15.17
CA LEU A 10 26.39 -6.05 -13.81
C LEU A 10 26.33 -4.52 -13.71
N PRO A 11 26.04 -3.95 -12.53
CA PRO A 11 26.14 -2.51 -12.29
C PRO A 11 27.58 -2.01 -12.11
N TYR A 12 28.58 -2.85 -12.35
CA TYR A 12 30.01 -2.59 -12.28
C TYR A 12 30.65 -2.68 -13.65
N ASP A 13 31.68 -1.87 -13.89
CA ASP A 13 32.58 -2.07 -15.00
C ASP A 13 33.48 -3.26 -14.69
N ILE A 14 33.87 -4.03 -15.71
CA ILE A 14 34.67 -5.24 -15.53
C ILE A 14 35.90 -5.26 -16.43
N HIS A 15 36.95 -5.87 -15.94
CA HIS A 15 38.02 -6.39 -16.77
C HIS A 15 37.79 -7.89 -16.93
N TYR A 16 37.71 -8.38 -18.16
CA TYR A 16 37.61 -9.81 -18.39
C TYR A 16 38.86 -10.34 -19.09
N ARG A 17 39.16 -11.61 -18.79
CA ARG A 17 40.19 -12.39 -19.42
C ARG A 17 39.57 -13.62 -20.09
N LEU A 18 39.84 -13.79 -21.36
CA LEU A 18 39.46 -15.00 -22.10
C LEU A 18 40.73 -15.73 -22.50
N PHE A 19 40.88 -16.98 -22.08
CA PHE A 19 41.98 -17.82 -22.36
C PHE A 19 41.55 -19.01 -23.27
N ASP A 20 42.09 -19.06 -24.50
CA ASP A 20 41.95 -20.19 -25.41
C ASP A 20 43.09 -21.14 -25.15
N LYS A 21 42.80 -22.29 -24.53
CA LYS A 21 43.78 -23.29 -24.14
C LYS A 21 44.42 -23.98 -25.34
N ASN A 22 43.68 -24.16 -26.43
CA ASN A 22 44.15 -24.88 -27.62
C ASN A 22 45.17 -24.05 -28.41
N LEU A 23 44.95 -22.74 -28.48
CA LEU A 23 45.87 -21.79 -29.16
C LEU A 23 46.85 -21.10 -28.20
N ASN A 24 46.73 -21.31 -26.89
CA ASN A 24 47.49 -20.63 -25.85
C ASN A 24 47.40 -19.09 -25.96
N LEU A 25 46.26 -18.60 -26.39
CA LEU A 25 45.97 -17.18 -26.52
C LEU A 25 45.27 -16.64 -25.26
N ASN A 26 45.79 -15.53 -24.76
CA ASN A 26 45.20 -14.83 -23.61
C ASN A 26 44.76 -13.44 -24.07
N TRP A 27 43.45 -13.23 -24.04
CA TRP A 27 42.81 -11.95 -24.39
C TRP A 27 42.27 -11.29 -23.13
N SER A 28 42.64 -10.02 -22.90
CA SER A 28 42.15 -9.23 -21.77
C SER A 28 41.68 -7.88 -22.26
N THR A 29 40.50 -7.47 -21.81
CA THR A 29 39.99 -6.14 -22.16
C THR A 29 39.00 -5.65 -21.11
N PHE A 30 38.76 -4.33 -21.15
CA PHE A 30 37.80 -3.61 -20.32
C PHE A 30 36.41 -3.66 -20.95
N LEU A 31 35.37 -3.90 -20.14
CA LEU A 31 34.01 -3.88 -20.59
C LEU A 31 33.11 -3.10 -19.61
N ARG A 32 32.52 -2.03 -20.11
CA ARG A 32 31.62 -1.18 -19.32
C ARG A 32 30.37 -1.93 -18.92
N ARG A 33 29.76 -1.49 -17.84
CA ARG A 33 28.42 -1.93 -17.43
C ARG A 33 27.41 -1.73 -18.57
N GLY A 34 26.64 -2.78 -18.88
CA GLY A 34 25.72 -2.83 -20.01
C GLY A 34 26.40 -2.90 -21.38
N GLY A 35 27.73 -3.11 -21.45
CA GLY A 35 28.49 -3.22 -22.67
C GLY A 35 28.52 -4.65 -23.22
N ILE A 36 28.70 -4.78 -24.55
CA ILE A 36 28.87 -6.04 -25.25
C ILE A 36 30.24 -6.01 -25.96
N SER A 37 31.03 -7.05 -25.76
CA SER A 37 32.33 -7.23 -26.41
C SER A 37 32.29 -8.42 -27.39
N PRO A 38 32.31 -8.18 -28.71
CA PRO A 38 32.40 -9.24 -29.70
C PRO A 38 33.86 -9.74 -29.82
N ILE A 39 34.07 -11.06 -29.74
CA ILE A 39 35.40 -11.68 -29.79
C ILE A 39 35.52 -12.52 -31.05
N HIS A 40 36.38 -12.12 -31.96
CA HIS A 40 36.57 -12.76 -33.27
C HIS A 40 37.78 -13.70 -33.37
N VAL A 41 38.66 -13.64 -32.37
CA VAL A 41 39.95 -14.34 -32.39
C VAL A 41 39.94 -15.77 -31.84
N VAL A 42 38.75 -16.25 -31.43
CA VAL A 42 38.56 -17.56 -30.80
C VAL A 42 37.70 -18.48 -31.66
N ALA A 43 37.83 -19.78 -31.48
CA ALA A 43 36.94 -20.76 -32.06
C ALA A 43 36.08 -21.42 -31.00
N VAL A 44 34.78 -21.53 -31.26
CA VAL A 44 33.79 -22.07 -30.30
C VAL A 44 34.01 -23.58 -29.96
N GLN A 45 34.82 -24.26 -30.78
CA GLN A 45 35.19 -25.68 -30.60
C GLN A 45 36.42 -25.86 -29.70
N HIS A 46 37.04 -24.73 -29.23
CA HIS A 46 38.18 -24.79 -28.34
C HIS A 46 37.75 -24.78 -26.87
N LEU A 47 38.64 -25.21 -26.00
CA LEU A 47 38.46 -25.03 -24.57
C LEU A 47 38.70 -23.57 -24.20
N LEU A 48 37.62 -22.84 -23.98
CA LEU A 48 37.63 -21.41 -23.63
C LEU A 48 37.37 -21.20 -22.13
N LEU A 49 38.23 -20.45 -21.49
CA LEU A 49 38.21 -20.16 -20.08
C LEU A 49 38.00 -18.63 -19.85
N LEU A 50 37.01 -18.26 -19.07
CA LEU A 50 36.66 -16.89 -18.74
C LEU A 50 36.98 -16.57 -17.28
N SER A 51 37.68 -15.46 -17.05
CA SER A 51 37.84 -14.87 -15.72
C SER A 51 37.47 -13.39 -15.78
N ILE A 52 36.94 -12.85 -14.70
CA ILE A 52 36.58 -11.42 -14.58
C ILE A 52 37.13 -10.80 -13.31
N GLU A 53 37.34 -9.49 -13.37
CA GLU A 53 37.66 -8.63 -12.26
C GLU A 53 36.67 -7.47 -12.25
N LEU A 54 36.03 -7.21 -11.10
CA LEU A 54 35.09 -6.10 -10.91
C LEU A 54 35.89 -4.84 -10.58
N GLU A 55 35.72 -3.77 -11.38
CA GLU A 55 36.36 -2.49 -11.10
C GLU A 55 35.79 -1.84 -9.83
N ASP A 56 36.66 -1.14 -9.09
CA ASP A 56 36.27 -0.43 -7.86
C ASP A 56 35.49 -1.30 -6.86
N SER A 57 35.80 -2.57 -6.76
CA SER A 57 35.18 -3.51 -5.83
C SER A 57 36.18 -4.09 -4.84
N VAL A 58 35.68 -4.68 -3.76
CA VAL A 58 36.47 -5.39 -2.74
C VAL A 58 36.83 -6.81 -3.15
N TYR A 59 36.38 -7.27 -4.31
CA TYR A 59 36.54 -8.64 -4.77
C TYR A 59 37.85 -8.79 -5.56
N SER A 60 38.56 -9.87 -5.30
CA SER A 60 39.68 -10.33 -6.13
C SER A 60 39.17 -10.87 -7.47
N PRO A 61 40.03 -10.94 -8.51
CA PRO A 61 39.66 -11.55 -9.79
C PRO A 61 39.08 -12.96 -9.60
N SER A 62 38.09 -13.32 -10.43
CA SER A 62 37.45 -14.64 -10.37
C SER A 62 38.39 -15.77 -10.72
N GLU A 63 38.09 -16.97 -10.25
CA GLU A 63 38.61 -18.19 -10.85
C GLU A 63 38.18 -18.28 -12.34
N PHE A 64 38.90 -19.09 -13.12
CA PHE A 64 38.52 -19.31 -14.51
C PHE A 64 37.33 -20.26 -14.60
N ALA A 65 36.29 -19.89 -15.32
CA ALA A 65 35.16 -20.75 -15.66
C ALA A 65 35.24 -21.21 -17.11
N ILE A 66 34.84 -22.44 -17.36
CA ILE A 66 34.78 -23.04 -18.70
C ILE A 66 33.53 -22.55 -19.40
N ILE A 67 33.68 -21.77 -20.49
CA ILE A 67 32.55 -21.21 -21.25
C ILE A 67 32.32 -21.93 -22.59
N ALA A 68 33.30 -22.68 -23.09
CA ALA A 68 33.18 -23.58 -24.22
C ALA A 68 34.21 -24.72 -24.09
N SER A 69 33.90 -25.90 -24.62
CA SER A 69 34.74 -27.09 -24.52
C SER A 69 34.78 -27.86 -25.82
N ASP A 70 35.95 -28.32 -26.15
CA ASP A 70 36.20 -29.27 -27.26
C ASP A 70 35.84 -30.71 -26.92
N ASN A 71 35.77 -31.03 -25.62
CA ASN A 71 35.38 -32.36 -25.11
C ASN A 71 34.41 -32.19 -23.94
N PRO A 72 33.09 -32.14 -24.19
CA PRO A 72 32.07 -31.93 -23.14
C PRO A 72 32.03 -33.04 -22.08
N ASP A 73 32.54 -34.24 -22.39
CA ASP A 73 32.55 -35.36 -21.44
C ASP A 73 33.60 -35.16 -20.34
N ASP A 74 34.72 -34.49 -20.67
CA ASP A 74 35.82 -34.23 -19.73
C ASP A 74 35.73 -32.82 -19.12
N PHE A 75 35.19 -31.86 -19.87
CA PHE A 75 35.14 -30.44 -19.48
C PHE A 75 33.72 -29.88 -19.71
N GLN A 76 32.92 -29.83 -18.64
CA GLN A 76 31.57 -29.30 -18.70
C GLN A 76 31.59 -27.78 -18.69
N VAL A 77 30.69 -27.15 -19.45
CA VAL A 77 30.48 -25.71 -19.44
C VAL A 77 29.89 -25.28 -18.09
N GLU A 78 30.51 -24.30 -17.49
CA GLU A 78 30.10 -23.77 -16.16
C GLU A 78 29.14 -22.60 -16.30
N ASN A 79 28.16 -22.57 -15.41
CA ASN A 79 27.14 -21.51 -15.35
C ASN A 79 27.45 -20.45 -14.29
N THR A 80 28.58 -20.55 -13.61
CA THR A 80 28.93 -19.69 -12.48
C THR A 80 30.35 -19.21 -12.54
N LEU A 81 30.59 -18.00 -12.01
CA LEU A 81 31.91 -17.41 -11.78
C LEU A 81 32.06 -17.09 -10.28
N LEU A 82 33.16 -17.53 -9.70
CA LEU A 82 33.41 -17.37 -8.28
C LEU A 82 34.45 -16.30 -8.02
N LEU A 83 34.07 -15.25 -7.28
CA LEU A 83 34.96 -14.22 -6.77
C LEU A 83 35.05 -14.35 -5.25
N ALA A 84 36.14 -13.84 -4.66
CA ALA A 84 36.31 -13.79 -3.21
C ALA A 84 36.81 -12.41 -2.78
N ASP A 85 36.42 -11.96 -1.59
CA ASP A 85 36.96 -10.77 -0.98
C ASP A 85 38.22 -11.09 -0.14
N GLU A 86 38.81 -10.08 0.50
CA GLU A 86 39.96 -10.24 1.39
C GLU A 86 39.69 -11.14 2.60
N SER A 87 38.43 -11.25 3.03
CA SER A 87 37.95 -12.13 4.11
C SER A 87 37.66 -13.54 3.62
N ASN A 88 37.94 -13.85 2.33
CA ASN A 88 37.63 -15.14 1.67
C ASN A 88 36.14 -15.48 1.65
N LEU A 89 35.27 -14.47 1.73
CA LEU A 89 33.85 -14.62 1.47
C LEU A 89 33.60 -14.67 -0.04
N LYS A 90 32.80 -15.61 -0.48
CA LYS A 90 32.62 -15.92 -1.91
C LYS A 90 31.38 -15.21 -2.46
N LEU A 91 31.56 -14.53 -3.60
CA LEU A 91 30.49 -14.04 -4.46
C LEU A 91 30.39 -14.94 -5.69
N GLU A 92 29.24 -15.53 -5.92
CA GLU A 92 28.94 -16.34 -7.09
C GLU A 92 28.13 -15.53 -8.09
N LEU A 93 28.70 -15.22 -9.24
CA LEU A 93 28.02 -14.62 -10.37
C LEU A 93 27.51 -15.69 -11.29
N GLN A 94 26.44 -15.41 -12.01
CA GLN A 94 25.81 -16.34 -12.93
C GLN A 94 26.20 -16.02 -14.38
N LEU A 95 26.31 -17.06 -15.20
CA LEU A 95 26.54 -16.98 -16.63
C LEU A 95 25.31 -17.49 -17.36
N HIS A 96 24.69 -16.65 -18.17
CA HIS A 96 23.61 -17.02 -19.04
C HIS A 96 24.07 -17.10 -20.49
N TYR A 97 23.81 -18.25 -21.14
CA TYR A 97 24.24 -18.54 -22.50
C TYR A 97 23.09 -18.35 -23.47
N HIS A 98 23.29 -17.55 -24.48
CA HIS A 98 22.36 -17.38 -25.59
C HIS A 98 22.98 -17.84 -26.89
N SER A 99 22.55 -18.98 -27.41
CA SER A 99 23.04 -19.55 -28.67
C SER A 99 22.36 -18.87 -29.85
N TYR A 100 23.12 -18.54 -30.88
CA TYR A 100 22.56 -17.98 -32.12
C TYR A 100 22.23 -19.07 -33.13
N PRO A 101 20.98 -19.23 -33.57
CA PRO A 101 20.60 -20.25 -34.55
C PRO A 101 21.30 -20.02 -35.89
N ASN A 102 21.69 -21.09 -36.56
CA ASN A 102 22.34 -21.07 -37.88
C ASN A 102 23.68 -20.29 -37.98
N SER A 103 24.39 -20.13 -36.87
CA SER A 103 25.63 -19.34 -36.79
C SER A 103 26.93 -20.15 -36.71
N GLY A 104 26.84 -21.49 -36.83
CA GLY A 104 28.03 -22.35 -36.65
C GLY A 104 28.45 -22.50 -35.19
N GLY A 105 27.51 -22.37 -34.24
CA GLY A 105 27.77 -22.50 -32.81
C GLY A 105 28.15 -21.21 -32.09
N ALA A 106 28.03 -20.03 -32.73
CA ALA A 106 28.29 -18.79 -32.07
C ALA A 106 27.29 -18.55 -30.93
N PHE A 107 27.79 -17.99 -29.82
CA PHE A 107 26.99 -17.74 -28.62
C PHE A 107 27.38 -16.44 -27.92
N LYS A 108 26.48 -15.98 -27.08
CA LYS A 108 26.65 -14.83 -26.20
C LYS A 108 26.64 -15.31 -24.75
N VAL A 109 27.57 -14.82 -23.95
CA VAL A 109 27.61 -15.04 -22.50
C VAL A 109 27.25 -13.75 -21.80
N GLN A 110 26.20 -13.77 -21.00
CA GLN A 110 25.75 -12.65 -20.18
C GLN A 110 26.19 -12.91 -18.75
N ILE A 111 26.93 -11.95 -18.18
CA ILE A 111 27.45 -12.03 -16.81
C ILE A 111 26.56 -11.19 -15.92
N PHE A 112 25.91 -11.79 -14.91
CA PHE A 112 24.99 -11.11 -14.02
C PHE A 112 25.05 -11.63 -12.58
N SER A 113 24.51 -10.85 -11.65
CA SER A 113 24.26 -11.28 -10.27
C SER A 113 22.77 -11.54 -10.08
N PRO A 114 22.35 -12.61 -9.41
CA PRO A 114 20.94 -12.89 -9.16
C PRO A 114 20.22 -11.73 -8.46
N TYR A 115 20.92 -11.07 -7.52
CA TYR A 115 20.37 -9.92 -6.79
C TYR A 115 21.32 -8.74 -6.83
N ILE A 116 20.77 -7.56 -7.12
CA ILE A 116 21.41 -6.26 -6.98
C ILE A 116 20.75 -5.54 -5.82
N PHE A 117 21.48 -5.31 -4.73
CA PHE A 117 20.95 -4.69 -3.52
C PHE A 117 21.31 -3.20 -3.47
N LEU A 118 20.29 -2.35 -3.36
CA LEU A 118 20.42 -0.90 -3.26
C LEU A 118 20.08 -0.44 -1.85
N ASN A 119 21.07 0.08 -1.14
CA ASN A 119 20.84 0.66 0.17
C ASN A 119 20.53 2.15 0.06
N LEU A 120 19.25 2.49 0.04
CA LEU A 120 18.72 3.86 0.05
C LEU A 120 18.38 4.36 1.46
N SER A 121 18.57 3.52 2.48
CA SER A 121 18.13 3.81 3.85
C SER A 121 18.96 4.88 4.57
N GLN A 122 20.11 5.25 4.05
CA GLN A 122 21.10 6.14 4.71
C GLN A 122 21.69 5.54 6.02
N LEU A 123 21.55 4.26 6.25
CA LEU A 123 22.14 3.53 7.37
C LEU A 123 23.15 2.50 6.88
N PRO A 124 24.20 2.21 7.66
CA PRO A 124 25.06 1.07 7.38
C PRO A 124 24.26 -0.23 7.57
N VAL A 125 24.33 -1.12 6.59
CA VAL A 125 23.53 -2.34 6.56
C VAL A 125 24.44 -3.54 6.33
N THR A 126 24.26 -4.58 7.12
CA THR A 126 24.93 -5.86 6.95
C THR A 126 23.89 -6.92 6.56
N ILE A 127 24.20 -7.71 5.54
CA ILE A 127 23.33 -8.79 5.04
C ILE A 127 23.95 -10.13 5.33
N LYS A 128 23.12 -11.08 5.77
CA LYS A 128 23.51 -12.45 6.06
C LYS A 128 22.55 -13.42 5.41
N THR A 129 23.06 -14.42 4.74
CA THR A 129 22.22 -15.47 4.16
C THR A 129 21.85 -16.52 5.21
N ARG A 130 20.61 -16.99 5.17
CA ARG A 130 20.14 -18.08 6.01
C ARG A 130 19.54 -19.18 5.15
N PRO A 131 20.32 -20.15 4.70
CA PRO A 131 19.79 -21.28 3.94
C PRO A 131 18.80 -22.10 4.79
N TRP A 132 17.91 -22.82 4.14
CA TRP A 132 16.91 -23.68 4.80
C TRP A 132 17.55 -24.71 5.73
N ALA A 133 18.64 -25.32 5.29
CA ALA A 133 19.43 -26.26 6.11
C ALA A 133 20.88 -25.81 6.11
N GLY A 134 21.40 -25.44 7.30
CA GLY A 134 22.80 -25.07 7.46
C GLY A 134 23.03 -23.79 8.25
N HIS A 135 24.31 -23.46 8.42
CA HIS A 135 24.71 -22.23 9.12
C HIS A 135 24.58 -21.01 8.19
N ALA A 136 24.13 -19.89 8.77
CA ALA A 136 24.08 -18.64 8.06
C ALA A 136 25.49 -18.17 7.66
N LYS A 137 25.64 -17.72 6.40
CA LYS A 137 26.91 -17.20 5.88
C LYS A 137 26.80 -15.69 5.62
N MET A 138 27.86 -14.97 5.91
CA MET A 138 27.99 -13.55 5.56
C MET A 138 28.10 -13.42 4.04
N VAL A 139 27.57 -12.32 3.51
CA VAL A 139 27.71 -11.97 2.10
C VAL A 139 28.96 -11.13 1.92
N ALA A 140 29.81 -11.52 0.97
CA ALA A 140 31.08 -10.82 0.71
C ALA A 140 30.84 -9.34 0.36
N GLY A 141 31.74 -8.48 0.82
CA GLY A 141 31.70 -7.04 0.54
C GLY A 141 30.54 -6.25 1.18
N GLN A 142 29.83 -6.86 2.12
CA GLN A 142 28.68 -6.24 2.79
C GLN A 142 28.99 -5.65 4.17
N GLU A 143 30.21 -5.78 4.65
CA GLU A 143 30.63 -5.11 5.89
C GLU A 143 31.10 -3.70 5.55
N SER A 144 30.33 -2.70 5.99
CA SER A 144 30.83 -1.34 6.05
C SER A 144 31.77 -1.26 7.25
N HIS A 145 33.08 -1.09 7.01
CA HIS A 145 34.00 -0.73 8.05
C HIS A 145 33.66 0.66 8.61
N ASP A 146 33.62 0.81 9.75
CA ASP A 146 32.87 1.30 10.84
C ASP A 146 32.94 2.79 11.12
N ASP A 147 33.88 3.56 10.68
CA ASP A 147 34.14 4.85 11.31
C ASP A 147 33.88 6.10 10.45
N ASP A 148 33.79 5.99 9.14
CA ASP A 148 33.58 7.14 8.24
C ASP A 148 32.44 6.90 7.25
N TYR A 149 31.22 6.71 7.77
CA TYR A 149 30.06 6.69 6.92
C TYR A 149 29.65 8.12 6.50
N ASP A 150 30.31 8.63 5.48
CA ASP A 150 29.91 9.89 4.86
C ASP A 150 28.68 9.67 3.96
N ALA A 151 27.55 10.25 4.37
CA ALA A 151 26.30 10.18 3.63
C ALA A 151 26.38 10.83 2.21
N SER A 152 27.49 11.53 1.92
CA SER A 152 27.75 12.21 0.66
C SER A 152 28.38 11.31 -0.41
N GLU A 153 28.97 10.16 -0.06
CA GLU A 153 29.52 9.24 -1.06
C GLU A 153 28.40 8.48 -1.79
N GLN A 154 28.47 8.48 -3.12
CA GLN A 154 27.61 7.69 -3.99
C GLN A 154 27.74 6.20 -3.62
N ARG A 155 26.68 5.65 -3.04
CA ARG A 155 26.67 4.26 -2.58
C ARG A 155 26.61 3.32 -3.76
N LYS A 156 27.61 2.47 -3.89
CA LYS A 156 27.61 1.43 -4.92
C LYS A 156 26.59 0.35 -4.60
N PRO A 157 25.92 -0.20 -5.62
CA PRO A 157 25.05 -1.37 -5.43
C PRO A 157 25.83 -2.56 -4.87
N PHE A 158 25.23 -3.32 -3.97
CA PHE A 158 25.79 -4.59 -3.52
C PHE A 158 25.36 -5.72 -4.45
N LEU A 159 26.25 -6.67 -4.69
CA LEU A 159 25.94 -7.90 -5.40
C LEU A 159 25.70 -9.01 -4.38
N VAL A 160 24.59 -9.71 -4.52
CA VAL A 160 24.22 -10.78 -3.61
C VAL A 160 24.04 -12.08 -4.37
N SER A 161 24.76 -13.13 -3.94
CA SER A 161 24.69 -14.45 -4.55
C SER A 161 23.47 -15.23 -4.09
N ARG A 162 22.96 -16.10 -4.97
CA ARG A 162 22.01 -17.13 -4.61
C ARG A 162 22.78 -18.31 -3.99
N ILE A 163 22.29 -18.87 -2.89
CA ILE A 163 22.88 -20.03 -2.24
C ILE A 163 21.89 -21.19 -2.32
N GLY A 164 22.13 -22.10 -3.27
CA GLY A 164 21.28 -23.29 -3.51
C GLY A 164 20.02 -23.00 -4.35
N GLU A 165 19.33 -24.06 -4.73
CA GLU A 165 18.20 -24.00 -5.67
C GLU A 165 16.85 -23.65 -5.04
N SER A 166 16.72 -23.64 -3.71
CA SER A 166 15.43 -23.42 -3.06
C SER A 166 15.49 -22.51 -1.84
N ASN A 167 14.51 -21.57 -1.76
CA ASN A 167 14.17 -20.74 -0.59
C ASN A 167 15.32 -20.02 0.09
N ASN A 168 16.05 -19.18 -0.63
CA ASN A 168 17.07 -18.32 -0.05
C ASN A 168 16.44 -17.26 0.84
N ARG A 169 16.88 -17.24 2.09
CA ARG A 169 16.45 -16.25 3.08
C ARG A 169 17.63 -15.40 3.50
N PHE A 170 17.35 -14.12 3.66
CA PHE A 170 18.33 -13.13 4.06
C PHE A 170 17.94 -12.53 5.39
N LEU A 171 18.93 -12.19 6.17
CA LEU A 171 18.81 -11.45 7.41
C LEU A 171 19.53 -10.12 7.22
N ILE A 172 18.93 -9.05 7.68
CA ILE A 172 19.46 -7.70 7.60
C ILE A 172 19.62 -7.16 9.02
N ARG A 173 20.70 -6.45 9.28
CA ARG A 173 20.88 -5.64 10.49
C ARG A 173 21.53 -4.32 10.14
N SER A 174 21.32 -3.32 10.96
CA SER A 174 22.11 -2.10 11.04
C SER A 174 22.98 -2.14 12.29
N ARG A 175 23.95 -1.21 12.42
CA ARG A 175 24.96 -1.18 13.49
C ARG A 175 24.37 -1.42 14.90
N ASP A 176 23.28 -0.71 15.26
CA ASP A 176 22.68 -0.70 16.58
C ASP A 176 21.46 -1.63 16.69
N SER A 177 21.21 -2.47 15.67
CA SER A 177 20.08 -3.39 15.66
C SER A 177 20.49 -4.84 15.84
N SER A 178 19.56 -5.67 16.28
CA SER A 178 19.62 -7.12 16.16
C SER A 178 19.41 -7.56 14.70
N TRP A 179 19.44 -8.86 14.42
CA TRP A 179 19.09 -9.37 13.08
C TRP A 179 17.58 -9.33 12.85
N SER A 180 17.19 -8.98 11.63
CA SER A 180 15.80 -9.05 11.18
C SER A 180 15.25 -10.48 11.24
N LYS A 181 13.93 -10.59 11.12
CA LYS A 181 13.32 -11.86 10.73
C LYS A 181 13.82 -12.26 9.33
N PRO A 182 13.83 -13.56 8.98
CA PRO A 182 14.23 -14.01 7.65
C PRO A 182 13.35 -13.40 6.56
N LEU A 183 14.00 -12.77 5.57
CA LEU A 183 13.37 -12.13 4.41
C LEU A 183 13.69 -12.94 3.15
N SER A 184 12.74 -13.05 2.24
CA SER A 184 12.99 -13.60 0.90
C SER A 184 13.14 -12.44 -0.10
N PHE A 185 14.21 -12.47 -0.90
CA PHE A 185 14.42 -11.51 -2.00
C PHE A 185 13.84 -12.03 -3.32
N ASP A 186 13.20 -13.18 -3.28
CA ASP A 186 12.61 -13.77 -4.47
C ASP A 186 11.22 -13.20 -4.78
N VAL A 187 10.53 -12.63 -3.81
CA VAL A 187 9.17 -12.09 -3.97
C VAL A 187 9.22 -10.70 -4.58
N ILE A 188 8.98 -10.64 -5.87
CA ILE A 188 8.95 -9.38 -6.62
C ILE A 188 7.73 -8.55 -6.22
N GLY A 189 7.92 -7.20 -6.17
CA GLY A 189 6.89 -6.22 -5.86
C GLY A 189 6.44 -6.20 -4.41
N SER A 190 7.22 -6.75 -3.51
CA SER A 190 6.96 -6.67 -2.09
C SER A 190 7.38 -5.32 -1.52
N GLU A 191 6.44 -4.40 -1.44
CA GLU A 191 6.61 -3.15 -0.69
C GLU A 191 6.30 -3.40 0.79
N VAL A 192 7.28 -3.82 1.57
CA VAL A 192 7.06 -4.26 2.97
C VAL A 192 7.82 -3.40 3.96
N GLY A 193 7.15 -3.09 5.06
CA GLY A 193 7.80 -2.55 6.25
C GLY A 193 8.57 -3.66 6.98
N VAL A 194 9.88 -3.51 7.11
CA VAL A 194 10.74 -4.39 7.90
C VAL A 194 11.00 -3.75 9.24
N VAL A 195 10.65 -4.45 10.32
CA VAL A 195 10.87 -4.00 11.70
C VAL A 195 11.97 -4.84 12.34
N ILE A 196 13.01 -4.18 12.82
CA ILE A 196 14.18 -4.82 13.41
C ILE A 196 14.37 -4.27 14.83
N PRO A 197 14.35 -5.10 15.87
CA PRO A 197 14.57 -4.63 17.24
C PRO A 197 15.99 -4.05 17.41
N SER A 198 16.14 -3.03 18.25
CA SER A 198 17.45 -2.53 18.65
C SER A 198 18.21 -3.59 19.48
N SER A 199 19.52 -3.43 19.58
CA SER A 199 20.33 -4.30 20.43
C SER A 199 20.00 -4.15 21.92
N SER A 200 19.48 -3.00 22.36
CA SER A 200 19.00 -2.73 23.72
C SER A 200 17.58 -3.26 23.98
N GLY A 201 16.79 -3.49 22.91
CA GLY A 201 15.42 -4.00 22.98
C GLY A 201 14.35 -2.96 23.34
N ASP A 202 14.72 -1.69 23.51
CA ASP A 202 13.82 -0.57 23.85
C ASP A 202 13.25 0.14 22.61
N ARG A 203 13.95 0.04 21.47
CA ARG A 203 13.60 0.68 20.22
C ARG A 203 13.50 -0.34 19.07
N GLU A 204 12.83 0.06 18.02
CA GLU A 204 12.70 -0.69 16.77
C GLU A 204 13.15 0.16 15.60
N LEU A 205 13.95 -0.42 14.72
CA LEU A 205 14.36 0.14 13.43
C LEU A 205 13.29 -0.19 12.38
N HIS A 206 12.76 0.83 11.74
CA HIS A 206 11.77 0.70 10.67
C HIS A 206 12.38 1.01 9.31
N LEU A 207 12.38 0.02 8.42
CA LEU A 207 12.88 0.13 7.05
C LEU A 207 11.79 -0.29 6.07
N GLY A 208 11.86 0.21 4.86
CA GLY A 208 11.04 -0.23 3.73
C GLY A 208 11.86 -1.10 2.80
N LEU A 209 11.31 -2.23 2.39
CA LEU A 209 11.92 -3.15 1.42
C LEU A 209 11.05 -3.20 0.16
N ASP A 210 11.66 -3.00 -1.00
CA ASP A 210 11.04 -3.13 -2.30
C ASP A 210 11.89 -4.05 -3.18
N ILE A 211 11.25 -5.03 -3.81
CA ILE A 211 11.94 -6.00 -4.66
C ILE A 211 11.27 -5.98 -6.02
N GLN A 212 12.05 -5.70 -7.04
CA GLN A 212 11.58 -5.60 -8.42
C GLN A 212 12.51 -6.37 -9.35
N ASP A 213 12.01 -6.77 -10.53
CA ASP A 213 12.89 -7.25 -11.59
C ASP A 213 13.71 -6.10 -12.15
N GLY A 214 14.97 -6.36 -12.47
CA GLY A 214 15.79 -5.37 -13.13
C GLY A 214 15.28 -5.08 -14.54
N LEU A 215 15.31 -3.81 -14.93
CA LEU A 215 14.87 -3.35 -16.23
C LEU A 215 16.06 -3.21 -17.21
N SER A 216 15.73 -3.19 -18.50
CA SER A 216 16.71 -2.91 -19.56
C SER A 216 17.96 -3.83 -19.46
N LYS A 217 19.11 -3.26 -19.19
CA LYS A 217 20.39 -3.97 -19.07
C LYS A 217 20.51 -4.88 -17.84
N PHE A 218 19.64 -4.74 -16.83
CA PHE A 218 19.67 -5.54 -15.61
C PHE A 218 18.57 -6.62 -15.55
N LYS A 219 17.93 -6.93 -16.66
CA LYS A 219 16.77 -7.82 -16.77
C LYS A 219 16.94 -9.25 -16.20
N LEU A 220 18.18 -9.71 -16.06
CA LEU A 220 18.49 -11.04 -15.49
C LEU A 220 18.64 -11.00 -13.97
N SER A 221 18.64 -9.82 -13.36
CA SER A 221 18.85 -9.62 -11.93
C SER A 221 17.55 -9.13 -11.27
N LYS A 222 17.36 -9.45 -10.00
CA LYS A 222 16.37 -8.80 -9.15
C LYS A 222 17.00 -7.64 -8.42
N VAL A 223 16.32 -6.51 -8.42
CA VAL A 223 16.77 -5.29 -7.72
C VAL A 223 16.05 -5.20 -6.38
N VAL A 224 16.82 -5.26 -5.31
CA VAL A 224 16.33 -5.18 -3.92
C VAL A 224 16.66 -3.79 -3.37
N LYS A 225 15.65 -2.97 -3.13
CA LYS A 225 15.79 -1.61 -2.59
C LYS A 225 15.46 -1.59 -1.12
N LEU A 226 16.38 -1.16 -0.29
CA LEU A 226 16.16 -0.90 1.12
C LEU A 226 16.08 0.61 1.33
N ALA A 227 14.90 1.13 1.66
CA ALA A 227 14.60 2.55 1.81
C ALA A 227 14.22 2.90 3.27
N PRO A 228 14.21 4.18 3.65
CA PRO A 228 13.59 4.58 4.91
C PRO A 228 12.09 4.25 4.87
N ARG A 229 11.55 3.73 5.99
CA ARG A 229 10.09 3.53 6.08
C ARG A 229 9.36 4.87 6.18
N TYR A 230 9.94 5.83 6.92
CA TYR A 230 9.40 7.18 7.10
C TYR A 230 10.41 8.21 6.63
N LEU A 231 9.98 9.08 5.72
CA LEU A 231 10.78 10.18 5.20
C LEU A 231 10.02 11.49 5.41
N ILE A 232 10.58 12.36 6.26
CA ILE A 232 9.99 13.66 6.53
C ILE A 232 10.57 14.68 5.55
N HIS A 233 9.71 15.44 4.89
CA HIS A 233 10.12 16.53 4.00
C HIS A 233 9.54 17.85 4.51
N ASN A 234 10.39 18.73 4.99
CA ASN A 234 10.00 20.04 5.46
C ASN A 234 9.93 21.06 4.31
N LYS A 235 8.75 21.31 3.78
CA LYS A 235 8.51 22.32 2.73
C LYS A 235 8.12 23.71 3.32
N LEU A 236 8.34 23.91 4.60
CA LEU A 236 8.17 25.21 5.23
C LEU A 236 9.41 26.09 5.01
N SER A 237 9.25 27.39 5.14
CA SER A 237 10.35 28.36 5.02
C SER A 237 11.29 28.38 6.24
N HIS A 238 10.96 27.64 7.29
CA HIS A 238 11.68 27.62 8.56
C HIS A 238 12.06 26.20 8.95
N ALA A 239 13.16 26.06 9.70
CA ALA A 239 13.55 24.79 10.29
C ALA A 239 12.58 24.39 11.40
N VAL A 240 12.30 23.09 11.49
CA VAL A 240 11.43 22.50 12.50
C VAL A 240 12.19 21.39 13.26
N LEU A 241 11.73 21.16 14.48
CA LEU A 241 12.14 20.01 15.29
C LEU A 241 11.00 19.01 15.28
N ILE A 242 11.31 17.74 15.07
CA ILE A 242 10.35 16.65 15.20
C ILE A 242 10.82 15.67 16.27
N ALA A 243 9.90 15.24 17.12
CA ALA A 243 10.19 14.22 18.12
C ALA A 243 9.05 13.22 18.23
N GLU A 244 9.37 11.99 18.66
CA GLU A 244 8.38 10.99 19.02
C GLU A 244 7.62 11.43 20.29
N SER A 245 6.31 11.26 20.32
CA SER A 245 5.46 11.74 21.46
C SER A 245 5.76 11.04 22.78
N MET A 246 6.36 9.86 22.75
CA MET A 246 6.73 9.09 23.95
C MET A 246 8.11 9.45 24.53
N GLY A 247 8.79 10.48 23.98
CA GLY A 247 10.07 10.97 24.51
C GLY A 247 11.26 10.42 23.73
N GLY A 248 11.49 10.92 22.53
CA GLY A 248 12.71 10.73 21.74
C GLY A 248 13.54 11.99 21.69
N ASP A 249 14.81 11.87 21.28
CA ASP A 249 15.64 13.02 21.00
C ASP A 249 15.06 13.80 19.80
N PRO A 250 14.95 15.13 19.89
CA PRO A 250 14.43 15.92 18.79
C PRO A 250 15.36 15.88 17.58
N VAL A 251 14.78 15.62 16.41
CA VAL A 251 15.49 15.67 15.12
C VAL A 251 15.21 17.02 14.46
N ARG A 252 16.27 17.74 14.11
CA ARG A 252 16.19 19.01 13.40
C ARG A 252 16.04 18.76 11.90
N ILE A 253 15.10 19.47 11.26
CA ILE A 253 14.85 19.42 9.82
C ILE A 253 14.89 20.83 9.27
N GLY A 254 15.87 21.16 8.46
CA GLY A 254 16.00 22.48 7.80
C GLY A 254 14.87 22.74 6.81
N ALA A 255 14.83 23.98 6.29
CA ALA A 255 13.88 24.34 5.22
C ALA A 255 14.21 23.57 3.94
N ASP A 256 13.20 22.98 3.30
CA ASP A 256 13.28 22.11 2.11
C ASP A 256 14.20 20.88 2.27
N GLU A 257 14.44 20.47 3.50
CA GLU A 257 15.27 19.31 3.84
C GLU A 257 14.43 18.04 3.96
N ARG A 258 15.02 16.90 3.56
CA ARG A 258 14.46 15.55 3.70
C ARG A 258 15.26 14.77 4.74
N VAL A 259 14.59 14.31 5.78
CA VAL A 259 15.22 13.57 6.87
C VAL A 259 14.47 12.26 7.11
N PRO A 260 15.17 11.10 7.08
CA PRO A 260 14.54 9.82 7.41
C PRO A 260 14.38 9.67 8.94
N LEU A 261 13.25 9.11 9.35
CA LEU A 261 13.03 8.65 10.72
C LEU A 261 13.07 7.12 10.75
N HIS A 262 14.05 6.58 11.46
CA HIS A 262 14.30 5.14 11.49
C HIS A 262 13.91 4.47 12.79
N TRP A 263 14.13 5.12 13.93
CA TRP A 263 14.05 4.53 15.25
C TRP A 263 12.82 5.00 16.02
N PHE A 264 12.05 4.05 16.50
CA PHE A 264 10.85 4.27 17.32
C PHE A 264 10.88 3.38 18.55
N HIS A 265 10.24 3.80 19.64
CA HIS A 265 10.05 2.96 20.82
C HIS A 265 9.15 1.76 20.49
N VAL A 266 9.43 0.59 21.08
CA VAL A 266 8.71 -0.67 20.81
C VAL A 266 7.19 -0.53 21.03
N ALA A 267 6.75 0.25 22.01
CA ALA A 267 5.33 0.48 22.30
C ALA A 267 4.75 1.72 21.62
N SER A 268 5.45 2.31 20.65
CA SER A 268 5.05 3.56 20.00
C SER A 268 3.85 3.38 19.07
N ASN A 269 2.87 4.26 19.21
CA ASN A 269 1.76 4.38 18.26
C ASN A 269 2.15 5.13 16.97
N LYS A 270 3.44 5.37 16.74
CA LYS A 270 3.97 6.17 15.62
C LYS A 270 3.38 7.57 15.58
N HIS A 271 3.29 8.19 16.76
CA HIS A 271 2.89 9.58 16.92
C HIS A 271 4.13 10.47 17.06
N ALA A 272 4.16 11.54 16.29
CA ALA A 272 5.20 12.56 16.34
C ALA A 272 4.60 13.91 16.73
N ALA A 273 5.43 14.80 17.28
CA ALA A 273 5.11 16.19 17.53
C ALA A 273 6.14 17.11 16.86
N LEU A 274 5.74 18.32 16.50
CA LEU A 274 6.58 19.32 15.85
C LEU A 274 6.78 20.53 16.76
N ALA A 275 7.96 21.17 16.66
CA ALA A 275 8.22 22.49 17.24
C ALA A 275 8.97 23.36 16.22
N LEU A 276 8.74 24.68 16.21
CA LEU A 276 9.52 25.61 15.40
C LEU A 276 10.88 25.88 16.08
N GLU A 277 11.95 25.87 15.29
CA GLU A 277 13.25 26.28 15.79
C GLU A 277 13.23 27.77 16.17
N GLY A 278 13.74 28.12 17.37
CA GLY A 278 13.83 29.50 17.86
C GLY A 278 12.57 30.06 18.55
N SER A 279 11.44 29.34 18.56
CA SER A 279 10.34 29.60 19.48
C SER A 279 10.69 28.97 20.85
N ASN A 280 9.98 29.37 21.93
CA ASN A 280 10.20 28.79 23.26
C ASN A 280 9.95 27.28 23.37
N LEU A 281 10.20 26.51 22.26
CA LEU A 281 10.00 25.07 22.12
C LEU A 281 8.59 24.61 22.50
N GLU A 282 7.56 25.36 22.12
CA GLU A 282 6.20 24.88 22.22
C GLU A 282 5.96 23.78 21.17
N TRP A 283 5.75 22.57 21.66
CA TRP A 283 5.44 21.42 20.84
C TRP A 283 3.97 21.40 20.42
N THR A 284 3.71 21.02 19.17
CA THR A 284 2.34 20.73 18.73
C THR A 284 1.78 19.54 19.48
N ALA A 285 0.47 19.36 19.44
CA ALA A 285 -0.12 18.10 19.83
C ALA A 285 0.39 16.97 18.92
N PRO A 286 0.47 15.72 19.44
CA PRO A 286 0.88 14.57 18.67
C PRO A 286 -0.02 14.33 17.47
N PHE A 287 0.58 13.86 16.36
CA PHE A 287 -0.11 13.41 15.16
C PHE A 287 0.46 12.07 14.69
N SER A 288 -0.36 11.27 14.00
CA SER A 288 0.08 9.99 13.45
C SER A 288 0.83 10.18 12.14
N ILE A 289 2.00 9.56 12.02
CA ILE A 289 2.79 9.52 10.78
C ILE A 289 2.45 8.31 9.90
N ASP A 290 1.62 7.38 10.41
CA ASP A 290 1.17 6.18 9.68
C ASP A 290 -0.16 6.37 8.94
N ASN A 291 -0.99 7.32 9.40
CA ASN A 291 -2.30 7.53 8.82
C ASN A 291 -2.20 8.33 7.53
N ILE A 292 -2.46 7.66 6.38
CA ILE A 292 -2.45 8.30 5.07
C ILE A 292 -3.55 9.35 4.98
N GLY A 293 -3.18 10.55 4.57
CA GLY A 293 -4.07 11.69 4.37
C GLY A 293 -3.52 12.99 4.93
N ASN A 294 -4.36 14.00 4.99
CA ASN A 294 -3.98 15.34 5.46
C ASN A 294 -4.34 15.52 6.93
N VAL A 295 -3.39 15.99 7.71
CA VAL A 295 -3.55 16.37 9.11
C VAL A 295 -3.17 17.84 9.26
N TYR A 296 -3.94 18.60 10.04
CA TYR A 296 -3.66 20.02 10.29
C TYR A 296 -3.20 20.21 11.73
N LEU A 297 -2.03 20.85 11.88
CA LEU A 297 -1.40 21.11 13.17
C LEU A 297 -1.39 22.61 13.45
N ARG A 298 -1.72 22.97 14.68
CA ARG A 298 -1.58 24.36 15.15
C ARG A 298 -0.21 24.54 15.78
N MET A 299 0.49 25.56 15.32
CA MET A 299 1.70 26.04 15.95
C MET A 299 1.42 27.38 16.62
N VAL A 300 1.88 27.55 17.85
CA VAL A 300 1.80 28.79 18.58
C VAL A 300 3.15 29.51 18.44
N ARG A 301 3.11 30.78 18.05
CA ARG A 301 4.25 31.68 18.02
C ARG A 301 3.94 32.91 18.85
N ASP A 302 4.88 33.30 19.68
CA ASP A 302 4.65 34.32 20.72
C ASP A 302 4.10 35.69 20.22
N ASP A 303 4.35 36.01 18.93
CA ASP A 303 4.05 37.34 18.36
C ASP A 303 3.06 37.35 17.18
N GLU A 304 2.54 36.20 16.74
CA GLU A 304 1.72 36.10 15.53
C GLU A 304 0.45 35.27 15.71
N PRO A 305 -0.59 35.52 14.87
CA PRO A 305 -1.79 34.71 14.86
C PRO A 305 -1.39 33.24 14.55
N GLN A 306 -2.09 32.30 15.19
CA GLN A 306 -1.86 30.86 15.12
C GLN A 306 -1.54 30.42 13.70
N HIS A 307 -0.33 29.86 13.49
CA HIS A 307 0.06 29.25 12.23
C HIS A 307 -0.51 27.84 12.14
N LEU A 308 -1.14 27.56 11.03
CA LEU A 308 -1.62 26.23 10.71
C LEU A 308 -0.64 25.60 9.71
N ILE A 309 -0.16 24.40 10.03
CA ILE A 309 0.67 23.58 9.15
C ILE A 309 -0.18 22.41 8.68
N GLN A 310 -0.14 22.15 7.38
CA GLN A 310 -0.71 20.94 6.81
C GLN A 310 0.38 19.87 6.76
N VAL A 311 0.11 18.73 7.37
CA VAL A 311 0.93 17.53 7.26
C VAL A 311 0.25 16.59 6.27
N ASP A 312 0.91 16.31 5.16
CA ASP A 312 0.43 15.42 4.13
C ASP A 312 1.20 14.10 4.20
N VAL A 313 0.49 13.03 4.55
CA VAL A 313 1.04 11.68 4.70
C VAL A 313 0.64 10.85 3.49
N GLN A 314 1.62 10.44 2.70
CA GLN A 314 1.41 9.60 1.51
C GLN A 314 2.40 8.44 1.49
N ILE A 315 2.00 7.35 0.87
CA ILE A 315 2.88 6.21 0.63
C ILE A 315 3.29 6.16 -0.83
N GLN A 316 4.56 5.93 -1.08
CA GLN A 316 5.10 5.66 -2.40
C GLN A 316 6.13 4.53 -2.29
N GLY A 317 5.82 3.41 -2.93
CA GLY A 317 6.65 2.23 -2.73
C GLY A 317 6.73 1.82 -1.25
N PRO A 318 7.90 1.45 -0.75
CA PRO A 318 8.09 1.02 0.63
C PRO A 318 8.14 2.18 1.63
N THR A 319 8.11 3.45 1.17
CA THR A 319 8.35 4.66 1.99
C THR A 319 7.06 5.44 2.23
N ILE A 320 6.84 5.83 3.47
CA ILE A 320 5.80 6.79 3.86
C ILE A 320 6.43 8.19 3.91
N PHE A 321 5.95 9.06 3.02
CA PHE A 321 6.36 10.46 2.96
C PHE A 321 5.46 11.29 3.87
N VAL A 322 6.08 12.02 4.80
CA VAL A 322 5.41 12.98 5.67
C VAL A 322 5.87 14.37 5.29
N ARG A 323 5.05 15.09 4.54
CA ARG A 323 5.36 16.43 4.04
C ARG A 323 4.75 17.50 4.92
N LEU A 324 5.58 18.43 5.34
CA LEU A 324 5.14 19.60 6.10
C LEU A 324 4.93 20.75 5.12
N LEU A 325 3.67 21.15 4.93
CA LEU A 325 3.26 22.16 3.96
C LEU A 325 2.72 23.39 4.67
N PRO A 326 2.96 24.62 4.14
CA PRO A 326 2.29 25.79 4.64
C PRO A 326 0.78 25.68 4.35
N SER A 327 -0.04 25.86 5.35
CA SER A 327 -1.47 25.99 5.13
C SER A 327 -1.79 27.40 4.66
N GLU A 328 -2.03 27.61 3.38
CA GLU A 328 -2.32 28.90 2.74
C GLU A 328 -3.64 29.56 3.21
N GLY A 329 -3.94 29.47 4.51
CA GLY A 329 -5.15 30.00 5.13
C GLY A 329 -6.38 29.09 5.03
N ALA A 330 -6.24 27.90 4.44
CA ALA A 330 -7.29 26.87 4.39
C ALA A 330 -7.37 26.15 5.75
N TRP A 331 -8.41 26.40 6.51
CA TRP A 331 -8.69 25.71 7.76
C TRP A 331 -9.67 24.56 7.52
N PRO A 332 -9.49 23.41 8.17
CA PRO A 332 -10.35 22.25 7.97
C PRO A 332 -11.78 22.50 8.47
N PHE A 333 -11.94 23.30 9.53
CA PHE A 333 -13.23 23.57 10.13
C PHE A 333 -13.49 25.07 10.35
N LEU A 334 -14.75 25.45 10.25
CA LEU A 334 -15.26 26.76 10.59
C LEU A 334 -16.53 26.62 11.47
N LEU A 335 -16.54 27.19 12.66
CA LEU A 335 -17.72 27.23 13.48
C LEU A 335 -18.37 28.60 13.30
N ARG A 336 -19.65 28.63 12.95
CA ARG A 336 -20.44 29.86 12.75
C ARG A 336 -21.59 29.89 13.76
N ASN A 337 -21.58 30.89 14.63
CA ASN A 337 -22.65 31.14 15.56
C ASN A 337 -23.58 32.24 15.00
N GLU A 338 -24.78 31.87 14.58
CA GLU A 338 -25.82 32.79 14.09
C GLU A 338 -26.82 33.12 15.19
N THR A 339 -26.63 32.61 16.42
CA THR A 339 -27.50 32.83 17.56
C THR A 339 -27.12 34.13 18.35
N HIS A 340 -27.94 34.48 19.31
CA HIS A 340 -27.66 35.51 20.27
C HIS A 340 -26.93 35.02 21.53
N HIS A 341 -26.63 33.73 21.61
CA HIS A 341 -26.01 33.09 22.77
C HIS A 341 -24.50 32.97 22.60
N THR A 342 -23.78 33.10 23.70
CA THR A 342 -22.36 32.74 23.74
C THR A 342 -22.22 31.25 23.85
N ILE A 343 -21.40 30.64 22.96
CA ILE A 343 -21.19 29.22 22.90
C ILE A 343 -19.74 28.93 23.27
N VAL A 344 -19.53 28.05 24.23
CA VAL A 344 -18.21 27.53 24.56
C VAL A 344 -18.07 26.18 23.92
N PHE A 345 -16.93 25.90 23.33
CA PHE A 345 -16.66 24.57 22.75
C PHE A 345 -15.25 24.11 23.06
N MET A 346 -15.07 22.79 23.06
CA MET A 346 -13.79 22.10 23.26
C MET A 346 -13.79 20.76 22.57
N GLN A 347 -12.61 20.26 22.21
CA GLN A 347 -12.46 18.89 21.75
C GLN A 347 -12.68 17.91 22.89
N THR A 348 -13.31 16.77 22.61
CA THR A 348 -13.44 15.65 23.52
C THR A 348 -13.28 14.32 22.74
N GLY A 349 -12.74 13.29 23.40
CA GLY A 349 -12.52 11.95 22.84
C GLY A 349 -12.05 11.00 23.94
N SER A 350 -12.05 9.71 23.66
CA SER A 350 -11.70 8.67 24.63
C SER A 350 -10.25 8.75 25.11
N SER A 351 -9.32 9.12 24.23
CA SER A 351 -7.90 9.26 24.57
C SER A 351 -7.59 10.64 25.18
N THR A 352 -8.34 11.67 24.82
CA THR A 352 -8.19 13.02 25.39
C THR A 352 -8.47 13.02 26.90
N GLU A 353 -9.47 12.29 27.36
CA GLU A 353 -9.81 12.16 28.79
C GLU A 353 -8.73 11.41 29.57
N ALA A 354 -8.13 10.38 28.98
CA ALA A 354 -7.04 9.62 29.61
C ALA A 354 -5.72 10.41 29.66
N GLN A 355 -5.43 11.23 28.64
CA GLN A 355 -4.23 12.07 28.59
C GLN A 355 -4.33 13.30 29.50
N LEU A 356 -5.52 13.85 29.67
CA LEU A 356 -5.80 14.96 30.59
C LEU A 356 -5.65 14.56 32.04
N SER A 357 -5.85 13.30 32.39
CA SER A 357 -5.63 12.80 33.74
C SER A 357 -4.14 12.65 34.09
N SER A 358 -3.24 12.62 33.10
CA SER A 358 -1.80 12.41 33.31
C SER A 358 -0.93 13.67 33.20
N ARG A 359 -1.45 14.79 32.68
CA ARG A 359 -0.80 16.10 32.61
C ARG A 359 -1.80 17.19 32.97
N ASP A 360 -1.39 18.14 33.80
CA ASP A 360 -2.15 19.32 34.28
C ASP A 360 -2.60 20.30 33.17
N THR A 361 -2.94 19.83 31.99
CA THR A 361 -3.42 20.67 30.90
C THR A 361 -4.93 20.56 30.77
N ASN A 362 -5.62 21.57 31.29
CA ASN A 362 -7.04 21.75 31.02
C ASN A 362 -7.32 21.79 29.51
N PRO A 363 -8.38 21.10 29.03
CA PRO A 363 -8.73 21.13 27.61
C PRO A 363 -8.91 22.60 27.17
N LYS A 364 -8.33 22.93 25.99
CA LYS A 364 -8.47 24.28 25.44
C LYS A 364 -9.95 24.59 25.21
N ARG A 365 -10.45 25.61 25.92
CA ARG A 365 -11.83 26.10 25.79
C ARG A 365 -11.84 27.27 24.85
N TYR A 366 -12.74 27.24 23.88
CA TYR A 366 -12.95 28.30 22.91
C TYR A 366 -14.28 28.95 23.15
N VAL A 367 -14.32 30.30 23.09
CA VAL A 367 -15.55 31.09 23.27
C VAL A 367 -15.97 31.65 21.91
N LEU A 368 -17.06 31.15 21.38
CA LEU A 368 -17.67 31.64 20.15
C LEU A 368 -18.76 32.67 20.49
N LYS A 369 -18.47 33.94 20.25
CA LYS A 369 -19.36 35.05 20.56
C LYS A 369 -20.64 35.01 19.71
N PRO A 370 -21.73 35.67 20.16
CA PRO A 370 -22.93 35.83 19.34
C PRO A 370 -22.61 36.39 17.96
N ARG A 371 -23.24 35.87 16.91
CA ARG A 371 -23.10 36.31 15.50
C ARG A 371 -21.66 36.40 15.01
N SER A 372 -20.83 35.49 15.45
CA SER A 372 -19.41 35.40 15.06
C SER A 372 -19.08 34.09 14.42
N LYS A 373 -17.90 34.05 13.81
CA LYS A 373 -17.32 32.86 13.22
C LYS A 373 -15.90 32.63 13.72
N MET A 374 -15.49 31.36 13.86
CA MET A 374 -14.16 30.99 14.32
C MET A 374 -13.65 29.83 13.48
N LYS A 375 -12.45 29.97 12.94
CA LYS A 375 -11.71 28.89 12.29
C LYS A 375 -11.20 27.90 13.34
N TYR A 376 -11.24 26.62 13.03
CA TYR A 376 -10.87 25.56 13.96
C TYR A 376 -10.11 24.43 13.25
N ALA A 377 -9.18 23.83 13.96
CA ALA A 377 -8.56 22.55 13.65
C ALA A 377 -8.45 21.75 14.95
N TRP A 378 -8.40 20.43 14.86
CA TRP A 378 -8.31 19.58 16.04
C TRP A 378 -7.14 19.94 16.93
N ASP A 379 -7.37 20.04 18.23
CA ASP A 379 -6.32 20.28 19.23
C ASP A 379 -5.45 19.03 19.42
N TYR A 380 -6.07 17.84 19.33
CA TYR A 380 -5.42 16.54 19.44
C TYR A 380 -5.75 15.70 18.18
N PRO A 381 -5.00 15.90 17.08
CA PRO A 381 -5.28 15.24 15.81
C PRO A 381 -5.02 13.74 15.82
N ALA A 382 -4.21 13.22 16.75
CA ALA A 382 -3.92 11.78 16.88
C ALA A 382 -5.05 10.98 17.51
N ASP A 383 -6.03 11.63 18.16
CA ASP A 383 -7.16 10.93 18.75
C ASP A 383 -7.94 10.16 17.69
N ALA A 384 -8.27 8.88 17.98
CA ALA A 384 -9.05 8.05 17.08
C ALA A 384 -10.47 8.60 16.94
N ASP A 385 -11.11 8.86 18.08
CA ASP A 385 -12.46 9.41 18.16
C ASP A 385 -12.38 10.91 18.50
N LYS A 386 -12.86 11.75 17.58
CA LYS A 386 -12.80 13.20 17.70
C LYS A 386 -14.20 13.79 17.67
N TYR A 387 -14.60 14.40 18.78
CA TYR A 387 -15.89 15.07 18.94
C TYR A 387 -15.70 16.49 19.44
N ILE A 388 -16.70 17.34 19.23
CA ILE A 388 -16.79 18.66 19.83
C ILE A 388 -17.84 18.61 20.94
N ARG A 389 -17.45 19.06 22.13
CA ARG A 389 -18.38 19.34 23.23
C ARG A 389 -18.77 20.82 23.16
N LEU A 390 -20.05 21.06 22.93
CA LEU A 390 -20.65 22.40 22.98
C LEU A 390 -21.25 22.65 24.36
N GLN A 391 -21.08 23.87 24.86
CA GLN A 391 -21.66 24.33 26.13
C GLN A 391 -22.39 25.65 25.91
N ILE A 392 -23.68 25.70 26.28
CA ILE A 392 -24.53 26.91 26.28
C ILE A 392 -25.26 26.97 27.62
N ASN A 393 -25.16 28.09 28.34
CA ASN A 393 -25.81 28.29 29.66
C ASN A 393 -25.56 27.08 30.60
N GLY A 394 -24.35 26.57 30.66
CA GLY A 394 -24.02 25.43 31.51
C GLY A 394 -24.50 24.03 31.00
N SER A 395 -25.40 24.01 30.03
CA SER A 395 -25.83 22.76 29.39
C SER A 395 -24.79 22.29 28.38
N GLU A 396 -24.48 21.00 28.34
CA GLU A 396 -23.43 20.43 27.46
C GLU A 396 -24.00 19.45 26.46
N ARG A 397 -23.38 19.38 25.28
CA ARG A 397 -23.69 18.39 24.27
C ARG A 397 -22.44 18.04 23.45
N VAL A 398 -22.24 16.74 23.22
CA VAL A 398 -21.21 16.21 22.36
C VAL A 398 -21.78 16.01 20.95
N ILE A 399 -21.06 16.50 19.95
CA ILE A 399 -21.43 16.40 18.53
C ILE A 399 -20.25 15.90 17.70
N ASN A 400 -20.56 15.21 16.61
CA ASN A 400 -19.58 14.83 15.59
C ASN A 400 -19.63 15.85 14.44
N ILE A 401 -18.63 16.70 14.32
CA ILE A 401 -18.57 17.67 13.22
C ILE A 401 -18.13 17.07 11.89
N LEU A 402 -17.75 15.79 11.87
CA LEU A 402 -17.45 15.08 10.63
C LEU A 402 -18.72 14.60 9.91
N GLU A 403 -19.84 14.50 10.62
CA GLU A 403 -21.13 14.14 10.04
C GLU A 403 -21.72 15.35 9.30
N ILE A 404 -21.76 15.28 7.96
CA ILE A 404 -22.36 16.33 7.13
C ILE A 404 -23.88 16.17 7.10
N GLY A 405 -24.58 17.24 7.48
CA GLY A 405 -26.04 17.27 7.52
C GLY A 405 -26.58 17.99 8.76
N SER A 406 -27.89 17.94 8.91
CA SER A 406 -28.54 18.51 10.09
C SER A 406 -28.42 17.55 11.26
N LEU A 407 -27.81 17.99 12.35
CA LEU A 407 -27.70 17.25 13.60
C LEU A 407 -28.93 17.49 14.47
N LEU A 408 -29.17 16.60 15.43
CA LEU A 408 -30.26 16.76 16.39
C LEU A 408 -30.16 18.12 17.10
N PRO A 409 -31.23 18.91 17.22
CA PRO A 409 -31.21 20.23 17.89
C PRO A 409 -30.75 20.13 19.35
N PHE A 410 -30.01 21.13 19.81
CA PHE A 410 -29.49 21.21 21.17
C PHE A 410 -30.37 22.09 22.05
N LYS A 411 -30.98 21.49 23.10
CA LYS A 411 -31.74 22.15 24.12
C LYS A 411 -30.83 22.53 25.29
N PHE A 412 -30.93 23.74 25.79
CA PHE A 412 -30.20 24.21 26.95
C PHE A 412 -31.13 24.89 27.97
N ALA A 413 -30.78 24.78 29.23
CA ALA A 413 -31.55 25.34 30.33
C ALA A 413 -31.35 26.85 30.48
N ALA A 414 -32.24 27.51 31.22
CA ALA A 414 -31.99 28.84 31.69
C ALA A 414 -30.85 28.85 32.72
N LEU A 415 -30.02 29.90 32.68
CA LEU A 415 -28.96 30.09 33.66
C LEU A 415 -28.93 31.58 34.06
N ASP A 416 -29.15 31.86 35.33
CA ASP A 416 -29.26 33.23 35.86
C ASP A 416 -30.30 34.05 35.05
N ASP A 417 -29.90 35.17 34.45
CA ASP A 417 -30.73 36.03 33.61
C ASP A 417 -30.86 35.57 32.15
N LEU A 418 -30.21 34.49 31.77
CA LEU A 418 -30.22 33.96 30.39
C LEU A 418 -31.35 32.97 30.19
N PRO A 419 -32.22 33.16 29.17
CA PRO A 419 -33.37 32.27 28.94
C PRO A 419 -32.94 30.88 28.44
N ALA A 420 -33.78 29.91 28.75
CA ALA A 420 -33.69 28.59 28.13
C ALA A 420 -34.00 28.68 26.62
N GLY A 421 -33.40 27.81 25.83
CA GLY A 421 -33.60 27.84 24.39
C GLY A 421 -33.26 26.50 23.70
N VAL A 422 -33.43 26.55 22.40
CA VAL A 422 -33.04 25.44 21.51
C VAL A 422 -32.30 26.01 20.31
N VAL A 423 -31.18 25.39 19.94
CA VAL A 423 -30.44 25.75 18.74
C VAL A 423 -30.42 24.57 17.77
N SER A 424 -30.48 24.89 16.49
CA SER A 424 -30.26 23.97 15.38
C SER A 424 -28.76 23.88 15.08
N LEU A 425 -28.30 22.68 14.81
CA LEU A 425 -26.92 22.36 14.45
C LEU A 425 -26.92 21.78 13.03
N ASP A 426 -26.15 22.40 12.14
CA ASP A 426 -26.08 21.96 10.73
C ASP A 426 -24.62 22.01 10.26
N VAL A 427 -24.15 20.85 9.73
CA VAL A 427 -22.79 20.72 9.24
C VAL A 427 -22.81 20.70 7.71
N ARG A 428 -22.06 21.63 7.09
CA ARG A 428 -22.00 21.82 5.64
C ARG A 428 -20.57 21.76 5.16
N ALA A 429 -20.39 21.40 3.90
CA ALA A 429 -19.13 21.53 3.20
C ALA A 429 -19.11 22.87 2.44
N ASP A 430 -18.07 23.65 2.62
CA ASP A 430 -17.80 24.89 1.88
C ASP A 430 -16.40 24.76 1.27
N GLU A 431 -16.35 24.42 -0.02
CA GLU A 431 -15.12 24.05 -0.74
C GLU A 431 -14.31 22.99 0.01
N THR A 432 -13.17 23.38 0.59
CA THR A 432 -12.28 22.49 1.35
C THR A 432 -12.57 22.49 2.86
N THR A 433 -13.32 23.48 3.36
CA THR A 433 -13.64 23.69 4.77
C THR A 433 -14.97 23.03 5.15
N GLN A 434 -15.06 22.47 6.33
CA GLN A 434 -16.29 21.95 6.90
C GLN A 434 -16.85 22.95 7.90
N VAL A 435 -18.10 23.39 7.71
CA VAL A 435 -18.70 24.49 8.47
C VAL A 435 -19.79 23.96 9.38
N LEU A 436 -19.62 24.11 10.68
CA LEU A 436 -20.71 23.93 11.66
C LEU A 436 -21.47 25.24 11.80
N VAL A 437 -22.74 25.28 11.41
CA VAL A 437 -23.64 26.39 11.57
C VAL A 437 -24.52 26.13 12.78
N ILE A 438 -24.51 27.05 13.73
CA ILE A 438 -25.36 27.05 14.94
C ILE A 438 -26.33 28.21 14.83
N SER A 439 -27.61 27.89 14.68
CA SER A 439 -28.67 28.91 14.50
C SER A 439 -29.82 28.70 15.49
N ASP A 440 -30.66 29.71 15.69
CA ASP A 440 -31.83 29.58 16.50
C ASP A 440 -32.79 28.56 15.89
N TYR A 441 -33.36 27.67 16.73
CA TYR A 441 -34.26 26.64 16.26
C TYR A 441 -35.54 27.22 15.68
N SER A 442 -35.90 26.79 14.48
CA SER A 442 -37.18 27.12 13.83
C SER A 442 -37.84 25.84 13.35
N GLU A 443 -39.01 25.52 13.90
CA GLU A 443 -39.76 24.31 13.57
C GLU A 443 -40.09 24.18 12.05
N SER A 444 -40.27 25.33 11.38
CA SER A 444 -40.56 25.36 9.94
C SER A 444 -39.37 25.09 9.06
N LYS A 445 -38.14 25.29 9.54
CA LYS A 445 -36.89 25.08 8.77
C LYS A 445 -36.09 23.87 9.21
N SER A 446 -36.45 23.29 10.37
CA SER A 446 -35.72 22.20 10.95
C SER A 446 -36.18 20.84 10.39
N ASN A 447 -35.23 19.94 10.11
CA ASN A 447 -35.48 18.54 9.81
C ASN A 447 -35.92 17.74 11.04
N PHE A 448 -36.04 18.37 12.19
CA PHE A 448 -36.48 17.79 13.46
C PHE A 448 -37.66 18.51 14.02
N LYS A 449 -38.71 17.80 14.39
CA LYS A 449 -39.91 18.36 15.05
C LYS A 449 -39.94 17.99 16.50
N VAL A 450 -40.55 18.90 17.30
CA VAL A 450 -40.80 18.67 18.72
C VAL A 450 -41.90 17.61 18.89
N LEU A 451 -41.58 16.50 19.59
CA LEU A 451 -42.58 15.56 20.04
C LEU A 451 -43.37 16.15 21.20
N ARG A 452 -44.64 16.47 20.96
CA ARG A 452 -45.59 16.84 22.01
C ARG A 452 -46.26 15.54 22.51
N GLU A 453 -45.81 15.02 23.66
CA GLU A 453 -46.52 13.90 24.29
C GLU A 453 -47.87 14.46 24.85
N SER A 454 -48.96 13.98 24.29
CA SER A 454 -50.32 14.30 24.72
C SER A 454 -50.73 13.33 25.84
N GLY A 455 -50.56 13.72 27.11
CA GLY A 455 -51.01 12.90 28.24
C GLY A 455 -50.79 13.59 29.59
N PRO A 456 -51.55 13.23 30.63
CA PRO A 456 -51.48 13.87 31.95
C PRO A 456 -50.18 13.58 32.73
N SER A 457 -49.28 12.79 32.22
CA SER A 457 -47.95 12.54 32.78
C SER A 457 -46.82 12.96 31.81
N ALA A 458 -47.06 13.97 30.97
CA ALA A 458 -46.09 14.47 30.02
C ALA A 458 -44.86 15.01 30.76
N ASN A 459 -43.76 14.35 30.61
CA ASN A 459 -42.45 14.76 31.10
C ASN A 459 -42.06 16.07 30.38
N PRO A 460 -41.57 17.13 31.06
CA PRO A 460 -41.22 18.42 30.43
C PRO A 460 -40.04 18.32 29.49
N ASP A 461 -39.44 17.11 29.30
CA ASP A 461 -38.36 16.94 28.38
C ASP A 461 -38.84 16.95 26.93
N ILE A 462 -38.50 18.06 26.24
CA ILE A 462 -38.74 18.18 24.79
C ILE A 462 -37.90 17.14 24.07
N LYS A 463 -38.54 16.14 23.52
CA LYS A 463 -37.90 15.16 22.64
C LYS A 463 -38.02 15.61 21.18
N PHE A 464 -36.98 15.46 20.41
CA PHE A 464 -37.00 15.75 18.98
C PHE A 464 -37.10 14.43 18.20
N LYS A 465 -37.96 14.41 17.19
CA LYS A 465 -38.04 13.33 16.20
C LYS A 465 -37.63 13.91 14.83
N ALA A 466 -36.81 13.19 14.08
CA ALA A 466 -36.58 13.51 12.69
C ALA A 466 -37.92 13.56 11.95
N VAL A 467 -38.08 14.52 11.07
CA VAL A 467 -39.27 14.58 10.22
C VAL A 467 -39.27 13.31 9.38
N ASP A 468 -40.36 12.53 9.47
CA ASP A 468 -40.56 11.41 8.58
C ASP A 468 -40.65 11.95 7.15
N VAL A 469 -39.52 11.87 6.43
CA VAL A 469 -39.49 12.21 5.02
C VAL A 469 -40.16 11.04 4.30
N ASP A 470 -41.06 11.37 3.40
CA ASP A 470 -41.66 10.35 2.54
C ASP A 470 -40.58 9.67 1.71
N THR A 471 -40.24 8.45 2.12
CA THR A 471 -39.26 7.60 1.44
C THR A 471 -39.92 6.72 0.37
N SER A 472 -41.22 6.99 0.08
CA SER A 472 -41.91 6.27 -0.96
C SER A 472 -41.15 6.33 -2.29
N ILE A 473 -41.06 5.19 -2.92
CA ILE A 473 -40.36 5.07 -4.21
C ILE A 473 -41.25 5.73 -5.27
N LEU A 474 -40.70 6.78 -5.89
CA LEU A 474 -41.35 7.50 -6.99
C LEU A 474 -41.15 6.77 -8.32
N PHE A 475 -39.96 6.20 -8.50
CA PHE A 475 -39.59 5.50 -9.71
C PHE A 475 -38.69 4.33 -9.35
N ALA A 476 -38.98 3.16 -9.92
CA ALA A 476 -38.11 1.99 -9.82
C ALA A 476 -38.11 1.22 -11.12
N PHE A 477 -36.96 0.71 -11.50
CA PHE A 477 -36.87 -0.30 -12.53
C PHE A 477 -35.94 -1.42 -12.12
N ASN A 478 -36.29 -2.62 -12.49
CA ASN A 478 -35.50 -3.81 -12.28
C ASN A 478 -35.17 -4.45 -13.62
N ILE A 479 -33.91 -4.77 -13.81
CA ILE A 479 -33.42 -5.54 -14.95
C ILE A 479 -32.97 -6.89 -14.40
N GLU A 480 -33.62 -7.95 -14.86
CA GLU A 480 -33.28 -9.32 -14.52
C GLU A 480 -32.79 -10.04 -15.77
N LEU A 481 -31.53 -10.42 -15.78
CA LEU A 481 -30.93 -11.15 -16.87
C LEU A 481 -30.59 -12.57 -16.39
N VAL A 482 -31.16 -13.56 -17.05
CA VAL A 482 -30.93 -14.98 -16.73
C VAL A 482 -29.45 -15.33 -16.90
N GLY A 483 -28.83 -14.79 -17.93
CA GLY A 483 -27.40 -14.95 -18.17
C GLY A 483 -26.87 -13.91 -19.13
N VAL A 484 -25.64 -13.48 -18.88
CA VAL A 484 -24.85 -12.61 -19.76
C VAL A 484 -23.50 -13.26 -19.93
N GLY A 485 -23.07 -13.42 -21.17
CA GLY A 485 -21.75 -13.94 -21.52
C GLY A 485 -20.92 -12.89 -22.23
N ILE A 486 -19.64 -12.80 -21.90
CA ILE A 486 -18.69 -11.89 -22.54
C ILE A 486 -17.50 -12.70 -23.00
N SER A 487 -17.26 -12.73 -24.32
CA SER A 487 -16.07 -13.35 -24.91
C SER A 487 -14.94 -12.36 -25.06
N PHE A 488 -13.76 -12.72 -24.58
CA PHE A 488 -12.52 -11.98 -24.77
C PHE A 488 -11.77 -12.61 -25.94
N ILE A 489 -11.71 -11.88 -27.06
CA ILE A 489 -11.12 -12.36 -28.31
C ILE A 489 -9.83 -11.58 -28.59
N SER A 490 -8.72 -12.30 -28.73
CA SER A 490 -7.41 -11.72 -29.05
C SER A 490 -7.36 -11.11 -30.45
N HIS A 491 -6.34 -10.28 -30.71
CA HIS A 491 -6.05 -9.75 -32.04
C HIS A 491 -5.79 -10.83 -33.11
N LYS A 492 -5.45 -12.06 -32.68
CA LYS A 492 -5.29 -13.26 -33.54
C LYS A 492 -6.61 -14.00 -33.80
N VAL A 493 -7.76 -13.35 -33.46
CA VAL A 493 -9.12 -13.91 -33.62
C VAL A 493 -9.28 -15.26 -32.88
N ARG A 494 -8.69 -15.35 -31.70
CA ARG A 494 -8.87 -16.50 -30.80
C ARG A 494 -9.56 -16.03 -29.52
N GLU A 495 -10.53 -16.80 -29.07
CA GLU A 495 -11.15 -16.60 -27.77
C GLU A 495 -10.15 -17.02 -26.69
N ILE A 496 -9.95 -16.16 -25.70
CA ILE A 496 -9.03 -16.37 -24.58
C ILE A 496 -9.81 -16.79 -23.35
N ALA A 497 -10.87 -16.04 -23.07
CA ALA A 497 -11.71 -16.23 -21.90
C ALA A 497 -13.18 -15.99 -22.23
N TYR A 498 -14.05 -16.73 -21.57
CA TYR A 498 -15.49 -16.51 -21.60
C TYR A 498 -15.99 -16.25 -20.18
N VAL A 499 -16.49 -15.04 -19.93
CA VAL A 499 -17.00 -14.65 -18.63
C VAL A 499 -18.50 -14.77 -18.61
N THR A 500 -19.03 -15.54 -17.69
CA THR A 500 -20.46 -15.79 -17.53
C THR A 500 -20.97 -15.16 -16.23
N PHE A 501 -22.02 -14.37 -16.34
CA PHE A 501 -22.83 -13.87 -15.22
C PHE A 501 -24.21 -14.51 -15.31
N ARG A 502 -24.63 -15.26 -14.31
CA ARG A 502 -25.97 -15.85 -14.24
C ARG A 502 -26.78 -15.21 -13.13
N GLY A 503 -28.06 -14.95 -13.39
CA GLY A 503 -28.95 -14.30 -12.45
C GLY A 503 -28.45 -12.90 -12.09
N LEU A 504 -28.17 -12.07 -13.09
CA LEU A 504 -27.77 -10.69 -12.91
C LEU A 504 -29.01 -9.83 -12.72
N GLU A 505 -29.15 -9.26 -11.53
CA GLU A 505 -30.26 -8.37 -11.18
C GLU A 505 -29.69 -6.96 -10.92
N LEU A 506 -30.20 -5.99 -11.66
CA LEU A 506 -29.90 -4.57 -11.48
C LEU A 506 -31.16 -3.85 -11.08
N SER A 507 -31.23 -3.39 -9.85
CA SER A 507 -32.35 -2.63 -9.31
C SER A 507 -31.94 -1.17 -9.13
N TYR A 508 -32.70 -0.28 -9.73
CA TYR A 508 -32.61 1.15 -9.51
C TYR A 508 -33.90 1.65 -8.89
N SER A 509 -33.79 2.38 -7.80
CA SER A 509 -34.94 3.02 -7.17
C SER A 509 -34.64 4.46 -6.82
N GLU A 510 -35.64 5.28 -6.95
CA GLU A 510 -35.58 6.72 -6.73
C GLU A 510 -36.76 7.16 -5.86
N SER A 511 -36.46 7.78 -4.73
CA SER A 511 -37.40 8.44 -3.84
C SER A 511 -37.25 9.99 -3.97
N GLN A 512 -38.03 10.74 -3.20
CA GLN A 512 -37.85 12.22 -3.13
C GLN A 512 -36.46 12.59 -2.60
N VAL A 513 -35.85 11.79 -1.76
CA VAL A 513 -34.63 12.12 -0.98
C VAL A 513 -33.41 11.34 -1.45
N THR A 514 -33.60 10.11 -1.91
CA THR A 514 -32.49 9.19 -2.19
C THR A 514 -32.63 8.56 -3.57
N THR A 515 -31.50 8.17 -4.10
CA THR A 515 -31.38 7.20 -5.21
C THR A 515 -30.62 5.98 -4.69
N ALA A 516 -31.13 4.79 -4.99
CA ALA A 516 -30.47 3.54 -4.63
C ALA A 516 -30.23 2.71 -5.89
N VAL A 517 -29.04 2.12 -5.96
CA VAL A 517 -28.64 1.15 -6.99
C VAL A 517 -28.19 -0.12 -6.31
N ASN A 518 -28.82 -1.23 -6.65
CA ASN A 518 -28.42 -2.56 -6.18
C ASN A 518 -28.04 -3.43 -7.38
N VAL A 519 -26.94 -4.12 -7.27
CA VAL A 519 -26.48 -5.10 -8.25
C VAL A 519 -26.31 -6.42 -7.54
N ILE A 520 -27.00 -7.44 -8.02
CA ILE A 520 -26.92 -8.80 -7.50
C ILE A 520 -26.48 -9.69 -8.67
N CYS A 521 -25.50 -10.53 -8.46
CA CYS A 521 -25.11 -11.56 -9.42
C CYS A 521 -25.06 -12.90 -8.67
N LYS A 522 -25.91 -13.83 -9.07
CA LYS A 522 -26.05 -15.13 -8.41
C LYS A 522 -24.86 -16.03 -8.65
N TRP A 523 -24.30 -16.00 -9.88
CA TRP A 523 -23.16 -16.82 -10.24
C TRP A 523 -22.22 -16.07 -11.18
N ILE A 524 -20.93 -16.11 -10.89
CA ILE A 524 -19.85 -15.55 -11.73
C ILE A 524 -18.88 -16.67 -12.04
N GLN A 525 -18.57 -16.84 -13.33
CA GLN A 525 -17.63 -17.86 -13.79
C GLN A 525 -16.79 -17.31 -14.92
N ILE A 526 -15.52 -17.68 -14.94
CA ILE A 526 -14.59 -17.40 -16.03
C ILE A 526 -14.05 -18.72 -16.54
N ASP A 527 -14.32 -19.01 -17.82
CA ASP A 527 -13.85 -20.20 -18.51
C ASP A 527 -12.57 -19.85 -19.30
N ASN A 528 -11.60 -20.75 -19.23
CA ASN A 528 -10.37 -20.68 -20.00
C ASN A 528 -10.62 -21.27 -21.40
N GLN A 529 -10.44 -20.45 -22.44
CA GLN A 529 -10.62 -20.83 -23.84
C GLN A 529 -9.26 -20.99 -24.57
N THR A 530 -8.14 -20.94 -23.80
CA THR A 530 -6.81 -21.14 -24.41
C THR A 530 -6.60 -22.61 -24.83
N PRO A 531 -5.89 -22.86 -25.95
CA PRO A 531 -5.56 -24.22 -26.35
C PRO A 531 -4.64 -24.86 -25.31
N ARG A 532 -4.92 -26.13 -24.97
CA ARG A 532 -4.17 -26.93 -23.99
C ARG A 532 -4.25 -26.44 -22.54
N SER A 533 -5.32 -25.70 -22.21
CA SER A 533 -5.56 -25.26 -20.82
C SER A 533 -5.56 -26.45 -19.85
N ILE A 534 -4.83 -26.32 -18.76
CA ILE A 534 -4.82 -27.31 -17.67
C ILE A 534 -6.11 -27.19 -16.87
N PHE A 535 -6.53 -25.94 -16.60
CA PHE A 535 -7.77 -25.65 -15.90
C PHE A 535 -8.81 -25.07 -16.87
N PRO A 536 -9.91 -25.78 -17.13
CA PRO A 536 -10.95 -25.31 -18.03
C PRO A 536 -11.79 -24.14 -17.45
N ILE A 537 -11.81 -24.00 -16.13
CA ILE A 537 -12.50 -22.93 -15.40
C ILE A 537 -11.48 -22.22 -14.54
N VAL A 538 -11.34 -20.91 -14.75
CA VAL A 538 -10.37 -20.07 -14.07
C VAL A 538 -10.90 -19.47 -12.77
N LEU A 539 -12.19 -19.11 -12.73
CA LEU A 539 -12.80 -18.48 -11.58
C LEU A 539 -14.24 -18.98 -11.41
N TYR A 540 -14.57 -19.38 -10.20
CA TYR A 540 -15.94 -19.80 -9.83
C TYR A 540 -16.18 -19.67 -8.31
N PRO A 541 -17.44 -19.61 -7.86
CA PRO A 541 -17.76 -19.65 -6.43
C PRO A 541 -17.35 -20.97 -5.79
N THR A 542 -16.64 -20.92 -4.67
CA THR A 542 -16.14 -22.12 -3.97
C THR A 542 -17.31 -23.03 -3.50
N VAL A 543 -18.40 -22.41 -3.03
CA VAL A 543 -19.58 -23.15 -2.61
C VAL A 543 -20.50 -23.34 -3.80
N VAL A 544 -20.59 -24.58 -4.29
CA VAL A 544 -21.53 -24.95 -5.33
C VAL A 544 -22.87 -25.27 -4.65
N PRO A 545 -23.92 -24.50 -4.93
CA PRO A 545 -25.21 -24.69 -4.30
C PRO A 545 -25.84 -26.02 -4.70
N LYS A 546 -26.43 -26.73 -3.74
CA LYS A 546 -27.12 -27.99 -3.99
C LYS A 546 -28.47 -27.80 -4.69
N ASP A 547 -29.12 -26.67 -4.45
CA ASP A 547 -30.41 -26.29 -5.04
C ASP A 547 -30.39 -24.85 -5.56
N GLY A 548 -31.17 -24.57 -6.62
CA GLY A 548 -31.31 -23.21 -7.18
C GLY A 548 -31.79 -22.14 -6.18
N LYS A 549 -32.45 -22.55 -5.09
CA LYS A 549 -32.91 -21.64 -4.03
C LYS A 549 -31.75 -21.10 -3.15
N GLU A 550 -30.68 -21.85 -3.01
CA GLU A 550 -29.48 -21.36 -2.26
C GLU A 550 -28.82 -20.20 -2.94
N LEU A 551 -28.82 -20.14 -4.29
CA LEU A 551 -28.32 -19.02 -5.07
C LEU A 551 -29.14 -17.73 -4.87
N ASP A 552 -30.43 -17.86 -4.58
CA ASP A 552 -31.32 -16.72 -4.31
C ASP A 552 -31.00 -16.11 -2.94
N VAL A 553 -30.60 -16.94 -1.98
CA VAL A 553 -30.28 -16.51 -0.61
C VAL A 553 -28.83 -16.02 -0.49
N HIS A 554 -27.90 -16.63 -1.23
CA HIS A 554 -26.46 -16.36 -1.14
C HIS A 554 -25.88 -16.05 -2.52
N PRO A 555 -26.14 -14.86 -3.09
CA PRO A 555 -25.58 -14.48 -4.38
C PRO A 555 -24.05 -14.35 -4.30
N THR A 556 -23.37 -14.66 -5.39
CA THR A 556 -21.89 -14.53 -5.47
C THR A 556 -21.43 -13.10 -5.25
N LEU A 557 -22.10 -12.13 -5.85
CA LEU A 557 -21.81 -10.70 -5.71
C LEU A 557 -23.09 -9.94 -5.37
N GLN A 558 -22.99 -9.08 -4.37
CA GLN A 558 -24.00 -8.08 -4.06
C GLN A 558 -23.33 -6.74 -3.82
N ALA A 559 -23.74 -5.72 -4.55
CA ALA A 559 -23.27 -4.35 -4.39
C ALA A 559 -24.47 -3.42 -4.24
N SER A 560 -24.39 -2.51 -3.28
CA SER A 560 -25.45 -1.53 -2.99
C SER A 560 -24.86 -0.16 -2.80
N VAL A 561 -25.47 0.84 -3.43
CA VAL A 561 -25.09 2.25 -3.26
C VAL A 561 -26.36 3.08 -3.07
N ILE A 562 -26.44 3.80 -1.96
CA ILE A 562 -27.51 4.74 -1.66
C ILE A 562 -26.94 6.15 -1.59
N ARG A 563 -27.41 7.03 -2.47
CA ARG A 563 -27.00 8.42 -2.56
C ARG A 563 -28.15 9.33 -2.15
N LYS A 564 -27.88 10.40 -1.36
CA LYS A 564 -28.82 11.48 -1.13
C LYS A 564 -28.86 12.41 -2.35
N LYS A 565 -30.07 12.84 -2.73
CA LYS A 565 -30.27 13.81 -3.84
C LYS A 565 -29.97 15.24 -3.41
N ASP A 566 -30.18 15.54 -2.12
CA ASP A 566 -29.97 16.86 -1.58
C ASP A 566 -28.46 17.17 -1.49
N GLU A 567 -28.01 18.10 -2.30
CA GLU A 567 -26.65 18.65 -2.30
C GLU A 567 -26.58 20.02 -1.63
N SER A 568 -27.63 20.44 -0.88
CA SER A 568 -27.69 21.74 -0.18
C SER A 568 -26.56 21.92 0.86
N HIS A 569 -25.96 20.80 1.31
CA HIS A 569 -24.81 20.80 2.20
C HIS A 569 -23.45 20.91 1.45
N GLY A 570 -23.45 21.21 0.15
CA GLY A 570 -22.25 21.52 -0.63
C GLY A 570 -21.37 20.32 -1.03
N VAL A 571 -21.89 19.10 -0.93
CA VAL A 571 -21.14 17.89 -1.25
C VAL A 571 -22.06 16.80 -1.76
N ARG A 572 -21.55 15.94 -2.65
CA ARG A 572 -22.25 14.70 -3.02
C ARG A 572 -22.24 13.73 -1.85
N HIS A 573 -23.42 13.34 -1.38
CA HIS A 573 -23.57 12.52 -0.18
C HIS A 573 -23.93 11.08 -0.55
N ILE A 574 -23.00 10.16 -0.30
CA ILE A 574 -23.26 8.70 -0.33
C ILE A 574 -23.62 8.28 1.08
N LYS A 575 -24.89 7.93 1.30
CA LYS A 575 -25.37 7.48 2.60
C LYS A 575 -24.81 6.12 2.96
N TYR A 576 -24.80 5.22 1.96
CA TYR A 576 -24.36 3.86 2.16
C TYR A 576 -23.79 3.29 0.87
N ALA A 577 -22.65 2.63 0.97
CA ALA A 577 -22.09 1.84 -0.11
C ALA A 577 -21.54 0.53 0.46
N SER A 578 -21.88 -0.59 -0.16
CA SER A 578 -21.38 -1.90 0.24
C SER A 578 -21.08 -2.79 -0.94
N ILE A 579 -20.07 -3.64 -0.77
CA ILE A 579 -19.76 -4.73 -1.69
C ILE A 579 -19.58 -5.99 -0.85
N LEU A 580 -20.39 -7.00 -1.15
CA LEU A 580 -20.29 -8.33 -0.60
C LEU A 580 -19.90 -9.27 -1.75
N LEU A 581 -18.82 -10.02 -1.57
CA LEU A 581 -18.37 -11.04 -2.49
C LEU A 581 -18.26 -12.37 -1.73
N GLN A 582 -18.86 -13.42 -2.25
CA GLN A 582 -18.72 -14.77 -1.70
C GLN A 582 -17.31 -15.31 -1.91
N GLU A 583 -16.98 -16.39 -1.23
CA GLU A 583 -15.72 -17.08 -1.40
C GLU A 583 -15.60 -17.62 -2.83
N LEU A 584 -14.49 -17.28 -3.49
CA LEU A 584 -14.19 -17.69 -4.87
C LEU A 584 -13.01 -18.66 -4.89
N THR A 585 -13.04 -19.58 -5.83
CA THR A 585 -11.91 -20.40 -6.21
C THR A 585 -11.36 -19.92 -7.55
N THR A 586 -10.06 -19.74 -7.64
CA THR A 586 -9.36 -19.43 -8.88
C THR A 586 -8.31 -20.47 -9.16
N GLU A 587 -8.33 -21.00 -10.38
CA GLU A 587 -7.39 -21.99 -10.90
C GLU A 587 -6.75 -21.45 -12.16
N LEU A 588 -5.46 -21.15 -12.06
CA LEU A 588 -4.71 -20.43 -13.08
C LEU A 588 -3.61 -21.31 -13.65
N ASP A 589 -3.48 -21.29 -14.94
CA ASP A 589 -2.29 -21.77 -15.66
C ASP A 589 -1.51 -20.59 -16.26
N GLU A 590 -0.24 -20.82 -16.51
CA GLU A 590 0.68 -19.82 -17.03
C GLU A 590 0.24 -19.30 -18.41
N ASP A 591 -0.21 -20.19 -19.29
CA ASP A 591 -0.65 -19.87 -20.65
C ASP A 591 -1.83 -18.91 -20.67
N PHE A 592 -2.79 -19.09 -19.76
CA PHE A 592 -3.94 -18.21 -19.63
C PHE A 592 -3.52 -16.80 -19.20
N LEU A 593 -2.61 -16.72 -18.23
CA LEU A 593 -2.13 -15.43 -17.73
C LEU A 593 -1.40 -14.65 -18.84
N PHE A 594 -0.54 -15.32 -19.62
CA PHE A 594 0.10 -14.69 -20.78
C PHE A 594 -0.89 -14.24 -21.84
N ALA A 595 -1.90 -15.04 -22.12
CA ALA A 595 -2.93 -14.70 -23.10
C ALA A 595 -3.74 -13.45 -22.69
N ILE A 596 -4.10 -13.34 -21.40
CA ILE A 596 -4.78 -12.14 -20.86
C ILE A 596 -3.85 -10.92 -20.91
N TYR A 597 -2.58 -11.09 -20.57
CA TYR A 597 -1.60 -10.01 -20.64
C TYR A 597 -1.46 -9.45 -22.06
N ASP A 598 -1.27 -10.32 -23.05
CA ASP A 598 -1.19 -9.93 -24.46
C ASP A 598 -2.46 -9.21 -24.92
N PHE A 599 -3.62 -9.64 -24.45
CA PHE A 599 -4.89 -9.01 -24.74
C PHE A 599 -4.96 -7.58 -24.21
N VAL A 600 -4.62 -7.36 -22.95
CA VAL A 600 -4.63 -6.04 -22.29
C VAL A 600 -3.65 -5.10 -23.00
N ARG A 601 -2.45 -5.58 -23.30
CA ARG A 601 -1.43 -4.81 -24.02
C ARG A 601 -1.87 -4.41 -25.42
N ALA A 602 -2.48 -5.33 -26.18
CA ALA A 602 -2.99 -5.05 -27.52
C ALA A 602 -4.17 -4.06 -27.52
N SER A 603 -4.90 -3.94 -26.41
CA SER A 603 -6.02 -3.02 -26.25
C SER A 603 -5.62 -1.55 -26.07
N GLY A 604 -4.32 -1.23 -26.09
CA GLY A 604 -3.81 0.16 -26.01
C GLY A 604 -4.02 0.81 -24.64
N VAL A 605 -4.27 0.04 -23.60
CA VAL A 605 -4.21 0.55 -22.23
C VAL A 605 -2.74 0.92 -21.97
N GLU A 606 -2.45 2.24 -21.94
CA GLU A 606 -1.14 2.71 -21.50
C GLU A 606 -0.96 2.26 -20.06
N VAL A 607 -0.21 1.18 -19.93
CA VAL A 607 0.32 0.80 -18.64
C VAL A 607 1.36 1.85 -18.29
N GLU A 608 1.26 2.45 -17.11
CA GLU A 608 2.15 3.50 -16.63
C GLU A 608 3.58 3.21 -17.06
N LYS A 609 4.24 4.20 -17.69
CA LYS A 609 5.65 4.09 -18.06
C LYS A 609 6.43 3.77 -16.80
N GLU A 610 6.94 2.57 -16.73
CA GLU A 610 7.84 2.16 -15.67
C GLU A 610 8.94 3.20 -15.55
N HIS A 611 9.15 3.70 -14.35
CA HIS A 611 10.32 4.53 -14.06
C HIS A 611 11.55 3.69 -14.34
N ASP A 612 12.41 4.18 -15.23
CA ASP A 612 13.62 3.47 -15.59
C ASP A 612 14.49 3.29 -14.34
N GLU A 613 14.50 2.08 -13.81
CA GLU A 613 15.23 1.73 -12.58
C GLU A 613 16.74 1.87 -12.73
N THR A 614 17.22 1.97 -13.96
CA THR A 614 18.63 2.28 -14.20
C THR A 614 19.05 3.61 -13.56
N VAL A 615 18.09 4.56 -13.45
CA VAL A 615 18.29 5.85 -12.76
C VAL A 615 18.59 5.65 -11.28
N TYR A 616 17.95 4.68 -10.61
CA TYR A 616 18.21 4.41 -9.19
C TYR A 616 19.52 3.68 -8.96
N ILE A 617 19.89 2.78 -9.86
CA ILE A 617 21.17 2.09 -9.80
C ILE A 617 22.30 3.10 -10.05
N GLU A 618 22.07 4.09 -10.90
CA GLU A 618 23.03 5.14 -11.21
C GLU A 618 23.04 6.30 -10.20
N ASN A 619 21.89 6.58 -9.57
CA ASN A 619 21.76 7.64 -8.56
C ASN A 619 20.89 7.21 -7.37
N PRO A 620 21.42 6.41 -6.44
CA PRO A 620 20.67 5.82 -5.34
C PRO A 620 20.12 6.82 -4.30
N ASN A 621 20.52 8.10 -4.37
CA ASN A 621 20.06 9.11 -3.39
C ASN A 621 18.73 9.78 -3.77
N ASN A 622 18.19 9.50 -4.95
CA ASN A 622 16.97 10.15 -5.44
C ASN A 622 15.74 9.26 -5.29
N LEU A 623 15.16 9.22 -4.09
CA LEU A 623 13.83 8.59 -3.89
C LEU A 623 12.75 9.49 -4.52
N PRO A 624 11.94 8.96 -5.46
CA PRO A 624 10.85 9.73 -6.05
C PRO A 624 9.81 10.06 -4.98
N GLU A 625 9.42 11.31 -4.94
CA GLU A 625 8.38 11.78 -4.04
C GLU A 625 7.05 11.77 -4.77
N PRO A 626 5.96 11.27 -4.15
CA PRO A 626 4.65 11.30 -4.76
C PRO A 626 4.21 12.75 -5.02
N PRO A 627 3.46 13.01 -6.11
CA PRO A 627 2.96 14.34 -6.38
C PRO A 627 2.09 14.86 -5.24
N ILE A 628 2.18 16.15 -4.93
CA ILE A 628 1.27 16.77 -3.96
C ILE A 628 -0.12 16.71 -4.56
N GLN A 629 -1.02 16.00 -3.91
CA GLN A 629 -2.40 15.96 -4.33
C GLN A 629 -3.05 17.29 -3.97
N ALA A 630 -3.38 18.07 -5.00
CA ALA A 630 -4.21 19.25 -4.80
C ALA A 630 -5.55 18.80 -4.16
N VAL A 631 -5.95 19.44 -3.08
CA VAL A 631 -7.26 19.20 -2.48
C VAL A 631 -8.30 19.66 -3.49
N GLY A 632 -8.73 18.75 -4.36
CA GLY A 632 -9.68 19.05 -5.44
C GLY A 632 -11.07 19.38 -4.87
N THR A 633 -11.82 20.18 -5.60
CA THR A 633 -13.21 20.55 -5.26
C THR A 633 -14.19 19.38 -5.46
N ASP A 634 -13.83 18.33 -6.22
CA ASP A 634 -14.70 17.15 -6.46
C ASP A 634 -14.57 16.13 -5.33
N GLN A 635 -15.03 16.54 -4.13
CA GLN A 635 -15.05 15.67 -2.96
C GLN A 635 -16.41 15.01 -2.81
N VAL A 636 -16.38 13.78 -2.32
CA VAL A 636 -17.57 13.00 -1.99
C VAL A 636 -17.56 12.75 -0.48
N TYR A 637 -18.71 12.96 0.15
CA TYR A 637 -18.91 12.56 1.53
C TYR A 637 -19.53 11.17 1.58
N ILE A 638 -18.91 10.29 2.33
CA ILE A 638 -19.35 8.91 2.54
C ILE A 638 -19.72 8.75 4.02
N GLU A 639 -21.00 8.48 4.27
CA GLU A 639 -21.50 8.20 5.61
C GLU A 639 -21.03 6.83 6.08
N ILE A 640 -21.25 5.79 5.24
CA ILE A 640 -20.76 4.43 5.50
C ILE A 640 -20.34 3.79 4.17
N LEU A 641 -19.10 3.32 4.11
CA LEU A 641 -18.59 2.38 3.08
C LEU A 641 -18.21 1.08 3.77
N HIS A 642 -18.81 -0.01 3.34
CA HIS A 642 -18.53 -1.34 3.86
C HIS A 642 -18.11 -2.28 2.71
N LEU A 643 -16.83 -2.58 2.63
CA LEU A 643 -16.30 -3.63 1.78
C LEU A 643 -16.08 -4.86 2.64
N ASN A 644 -16.80 -5.93 2.30
CA ASN A 644 -16.78 -7.15 3.10
C ASN A 644 -15.43 -7.88 2.97
N ARG A 645 -15.21 -8.84 3.85
CA ARG A 645 -14.05 -9.72 3.79
C ARG A 645 -14.03 -10.46 2.45
N PHE A 646 -12.87 -10.45 1.80
CA PHE A 646 -12.64 -11.14 0.54
C PHE A 646 -11.90 -12.45 0.79
N LEU A 647 -12.47 -13.56 0.32
CA LEU A 647 -11.92 -14.91 0.45
C LEU A 647 -11.68 -15.48 -0.95
N LEU A 648 -10.47 -15.91 -1.22
CA LEU A 648 -10.07 -16.47 -2.51
C LEU A 648 -9.19 -17.71 -2.29
N ASN A 649 -9.58 -18.83 -2.85
CA ASN A 649 -8.75 -20.04 -2.89
C ASN A 649 -8.02 -20.08 -4.22
N CYS A 650 -6.69 -19.97 -4.19
CA CYS A 650 -5.87 -19.87 -5.40
C CYS A 650 -5.13 -21.20 -5.66
N SER A 651 -5.27 -21.72 -6.88
CA SER A 651 -4.44 -22.78 -7.40
C SER A 651 -3.70 -22.26 -8.64
N PHE A 652 -2.42 -22.58 -8.74
CA PHE A 652 -1.58 -22.17 -9.87
C PHE A 652 -0.74 -23.31 -10.37
N TRP A 653 -0.64 -23.43 -11.69
CA TRP A 653 0.19 -24.42 -12.34
C TRP A 653 1.13 -23.74 -13.37
N PRO A 654 2.46 -23.79 -13.17
CA PRO A 654 3.41 -23.32 -14.16
C PRO A 654 3.44 -24.29 -15.34
N THR A 655 3.62 -23.78 -16.53
CA THR A 655 3.78 -24.56 -17.76
C THR A 655 5.27 -24.56 -18.13
N ASP A 656 5.83 -25.75 -18.41
CA ASP A 656 7.20 -25.83 -18.92
C ASP A 656 7.24 -25.27 -20.36
N HIS A 657 7.63 -24.01 -20.50
CA HIS A 657 7.96 -23.43 -21.79
C HIS A 657 9.44 -23.64 -22.09
N ASP A 658 9.74 -24.25 -23.23
CA ASP A 658 11.09 -24.17 -23.80
C ASP A 658 11.46 -22.70 -24.02
N GLU A 659 12.61 -22.27 -23.51
CA GLU A 659 13.13 -20.87 -23.45
C GLU A 659 13.19 -20.12 -24.81
N ALA A 660 12.68 -20.70 -25.88
CA ALA A 660 12.84 -20.20 -27.26
C ALA A 660 11.85 -19.09 -27.68
N ASP A 661 10.77 -18.84 -26.95
CA ASP A 661 9.71 -17.88 -27.32
C ASP A 661 9.66 -16.60 -26.46
N GLU A 662 10.71 -16.28 -25.70
CA GLU A 662 10.81 -15.01 -24.98
C GLU A 662 10.98 -13.82 -25.93
N THR A 663 9.89 -13.39 -26.53
CA THR A 663 9.79 -12.05 -27.11
C THR A 663 9.82 -11.00 -25.97
N GLU A 664 10.68 -9.99 -26.13
CA GLU A 664 10.81 -8.81 -25.28
C GLU A 664 9.45 -8.24 -24.87
N SER A 665 8.83 -8.73 -23.82
CA SER A 665 7.59 -8.16 -23.30
C SER A 665 7.91 -7.27 -22.10
N SER A 666 7.49 -6.03 -22.20
CA SER A 666 7.56 -5.03 -21.13
C SER A 666 6.85 -5.53 -19.88
N ARG A 667 7.55 -5.47 -18.79
CA ARG A 667 7.23 -5.99 -17.46
C ARG A 667 6.35 -4.97 -16.72
N THR A 668 5.12 -5.31 -16.44
CA THR A 668 4.11 -4.48 -15.82
C THR A 668 3.63 -5.09 -14.51
N LEU A 669 2.72 -4.39 -13.78
CA LEU A 669 1.97 -4.88 -12.61
C LEU A 669 1.46 -6.33 -12.79
N PHE A 670 1.23 -6.75 -14.03
CA PHE A 670 0.82 -8.11 -14.38
C PHE A 670 1.94 -9.12 -14.15
N PHE A 671 3.18 -8.84 -14.57
CA PHE A 671 4.34 -9.66 -14.24
C PHE A 671 4.61 -9.70 -12.74
N TYR A 672 4.27 -8.64 -12.04
CA TYR A 672 4.27 -8.61 -10.60
C TYR A 672 3.36 -9.67 -10.00
N ILE A 673 2.10 -9.70 -10.40
CA ILE A 673 1.13 -10.71 -9.97
C ILE A 673 1.54 -12.10 -10.47
N PHE A 674 2.04 -12.18 -11.70
CA PHE A 674 2.49 -13.41 -12.32
C PHE A 674 3.70 -14.02 -11.60
N ASN A 675 4.76 -13.24 -11.38
CA ASN A 675 5.93 -13.71 -10.62
C ASN A 675 5.58 -14.02 -9.16
N LEU A 676 4.65 -13.27 -8.57
CA LEU A 676 4.10 -13.57 -7.26
C LEU A 676 3.41 -14.95 -7.27
N LEU A 677 2.62 -15.24 -8.27
CA LEU A 677 1.90 -16.51 -8.41
C LEU A 677 2.87 -17.66 -8.72
N THR A 678 3.77 -17.53 -9.70
CA THR A 678 4.72 -18.58 -10.09
C THR A 678 5.69 -18.94 -8.98
N MET A 679 6.16 -17.92 -8.25
CA MET A 679 7.18 -18.09 -7.23
C MET A 679 6.64 -18.58 -5.90
N VAL A 680 5.45 -18.08 -5.52
CA VAL A 680 4.78 -18.42 -4.25
C VAL A 680 4.02 -19.73 -4.39
N LEU A 681 3.42 -19.94 -5.55
CA LEU A 681 2.45 -21.00 -5.77
C LEU A 681 3.01 -22.19 -6.56
N GLY A 682 4.31 -22.24 -6.89
CA GLY A 682 4.86 -23.35 -7.66
C GLY A 682 4.24 -24.69 -7.25
N ASN A 683 3.28 -25.22 -8.02
CA ASN A 683 2.48 -26.41 -7.74
C ASN A 683 1.68 -26.32 -6.41
N VAL A 684 1.07 -25.17 -6.09
CA VAL A 684 0.20 -25.05 -4.91
C VAL A 684 -1.24 -25.31 -5.28
N ASN A 685 -1.85 -26.26 -4.60
CA ASN A 685 -3.27 -26.53 -4.66
C ASN A 685 -3.96 -25.81 -3.49
N GLU A 686 -4.97 -24.97 -3.79
CA GLU A 686 -5.91 -24.35 -2.86
C GLU A 686 -5.27 -23.50 -1.74
N ALA A 687 -4.40 -22.52 -2.11
CA ALA A 687 -3.88 -21.56 -1.15
C ALA A 687 -4.98 -20.55 -0.75
N PRO A 688 -5.40 -20.49 0.52
CA PRO A 688 -6.44 -19.56 0.95
C PRO A 688 -5.86 -18.15 1.13
N VAL A 689 -6.30 -17.20 0.30
CA VAL A 689 -6.05 -15.75 0.45
C VAL A 689 -7.24 -15.11 1.14
N ARG A 690 -7.01 -14.51 2.31
CA ARG A 690 -8.04 -13.91 3.16
C ARG A 690 -7.77 -12.43 3.37
N LEU A 691 -8.55 -11.58 2.73
CA LEU A 691 -8.43 -10.13 2.86
C LEU A 691 -9.48 -9.60 3.83
N ASN A 692 -9.04 -8.77 4.77
CA ASN A 692 -9.91 -8.24 5.81
C ASN A 692 -10.93 -7.25 5.23
N ALA A 693 -12.08 -7.13 5.91
CA ALA A 693 -13.07 -6.12 5.58
C ALA A 693 -12.51 -4.70 5.78
N LEU A 694 -13.01 -3.76 4.97
CA LEU A 694 -12.71 -2.34 5.10
C LEU A 694 -14.00 -1.58 5.38
N VAL A 695 -14.04 -0.90 6.53
CA VAL A 695 -15.14 0.00 6.91
C VAL A 695 -14.62 1.42 7.00
N ILE A 696 -15.28 2.34 6.31
CA ILE A 696 -14.97 3.78 6.34
C ILE A 696 -16.25 4.51 6.71
N GLU A 697 -16.20 5.33 7.76
CA GLU A 697 -17.34 6.07 8.28
C GLU A 697 -17.07 7.58 8.31
N ASN A 698 -18.07 8.37 7.94
CA ASN A 698 -18.09 9.83 8.08
C ASN A 698 -16.85 10.51 7.51
N VAL A 699 -16.47 10.14 6.28
CA VAL A 699 -15.26 10.66 5.64
C VAL A 699 -15.60 11.48 4.39
N ARG A 700 -14.95 12.62 4.27
CA ARG A 700 -14.99 13.48 3.09
C ARG A 700 -13.65 13.41 2.37
N LEU A 701 -13.63 12.95 1.12
CA LEU A 701 -12.41 12.73 0.35
C LEU A 701 -12.66 12.74 -1.17
N SER A 702 -11.60 12.92 -1.96
CA SER A 702 -11.68 12.77 -3.41
C SER A 702 -11.76 11.28 -3.80
N LYS A 703 -12.30 11.02 -5.00
CA LYS A 703 -12.39 9.65 -5.54
C LYS A 703 -11.03 8.97 -5.63
N GLN A 704 -9.99 9.71 -6.00
CA GLN A 704 -8.63 9.17 -6.13
C GLN A 704 -8.06 8.74 -4.78
N VAL A 705 -8.24 9.57 -3.73
CA VAL A 705 -7.79 9.23 -2.37
C VAL A 705 -8.54 8.00 -1.84
N LEU A 706 -9.84 7.88 -2.14
CA LEU A 706 -10.61 6.70 -1.79
C LEU A 706 -10.04 5.43 -2.46
N LEU A 707 -9.82 5.49 -3.78
CA LEU A 707 -9.28 4.37 -4.54
C LEU A 707 -7.88 3.96 -4.02
N ASN A 708 -7.01 4.93 -3.77
CA ASN A 708 -5.68 4.66 -3.23
C ASN A 708 -5.76 4.01 -1.84
N ARG A 709 -6.69 4.46 -0.98
CA ARG A 709 -6.88 3.88 0.36
C ARG A 709 -7.38 2.44 0.29
N VAL A 710 -8.32 2.16 -0.62
CA VAL A 710 -8.84 0.81 -0.85
C VAL A 710 -7.74 -0.09 -1.44
N ALA A 711 -7.04 0.37 -2.47
CA ALA A 711 -5.94 -0.37 -3.10
C ALA A 711 -4.82 -0.69 -2.10
N TYR A 712 -4.44 0.29 -1.28
CA TYR A 712 -3.43 0.08 -0.24
C TYR A 712 -3.87 -0.97 0.79
N HIS A 713 -5.11 -0.88 1.29
CA HIS A 713 -5.63 -1.82 2.29
C HIS A 713 -5.57 -3.28 1.78
N TYR A 714 -6.06 -3.53 0.58
CA TYR A 714 -6.07 -4.87 0.01
C TYR A 714 -4.69 -5.31 -0.48
N GLY A 715 -3.89 -4.41 -1.06
CA GLY A 715 -2.51 -4.68 -1.47
C GLY A 715 -1.65 -5.14 -0.30
N GLN A 716 -1.66 -4.42 0.82
CA GLN A 716 -0.95 -4.82 2.04
C GLN A 716 -1.45 -6.16 2.59
N GLY A 717 -2.76 -6.40 2.53
CA GLY A 717 -3.34 -7.69 2.94
C GLY A 717 -2.80 -8.88 2.15
N VAL A 718 -2.71 -8.74 0.84
CA VAL A 718 -2.13 -9.77 -0.06
C VAL A 718 -0.65 -9.97 0.25
N LEU A 719 0.14 -8.90 0.28
CA LEU A 719 1.58 -8.95 0.52
C LEU A 719 1.92 -9.59 1.87
N PHE A 720 1.16 -9.24 2.92
CA PHE A 720 1.36 -9.84 4.25
C PHE A 720 1.16 -11.36 4.23
N GLN A 721 0.15 -11.84 3.50
CA GLN A 721 -0.11 -13.28 3.41
C GLN A 721 0.94 -14.00 2.58
N VAL A 722 1.40 -13.41 1.49
CA VAL A 722 2.49 -13.94 0.68
C VAL A 722 3.76 -14.07 1.51
N HIS A 723 4.16 -13.04 2.24
CA HIS A 723 5.31 -13.11 3.13
C HIS A 723 5.15 -14.16 4.24
N ARG A 724 3.95 -14.35 4.76
CA ARG A 724 3.65 -15.37 5.76
C ARG A 724 3.79 -16.79 5.18
N ILE A 725 3.31 -17.02 3.97
CA ILE A 725 3.43 -18.31 3.27
C ILE A 725 4.91 -18.61 3.00
N LEU A 726 5.66 -17.66 2.47
CA LEU A 726 7.10 -17.81 2.20
C LEU A 726 7.94 -17.85 3.47
N GLY A 727 7.48 -17.18 4.55
CA GLY A 727 8.18 -17.11 5.84
C GLY A 727 8.00 -18.35 6.71
N SER A 728 6.97 -19.17 6.51
CA SER A 728 6.69 -20.34 7.33
C SER A 728 7.41 -21.55 6.78
N ALA A 729 8.41 -22.04 7.52
CA ALA A 729 9.19 -23.23 7.23
C ALA A 729 8.39 -24.55 7.25
N ASP A 730 7.14 -24.52 7.69
CA ASP A 730 6.31 -25.70 7.97
C ASP A 730 5.39 -26.12 6.80
N PHE A 731 5.64 -25.60 5.60
CA PHE A 731 4.78 -25.88 4.46
C PHE A 731 4.86 -27.33 3.94
N LEU A 732 5.79 -28.15 4.44
CA LEU A 732 5.90 -29.58 4.08
C LEU A 732 5.04 -30.54 4.94
N GLY A 733 4.27 -30.02 5.89
CA GLY A 733 3.40 -30.80 6.77
C GLY A 733 2.00 -30.22 6.85
N ASN A 734 1.15 -30.50 5.85
CA ASN A 734 -0.31 -30.32 5.83
C ASN A 734 -0.94 -29.36 6.87
N PRO A 735 -0.94 -28.03 6.65
CA PRO A 735 -1.51 -27.07 7.60
C PRO A 735 -3.03 -26.87 7.45
N VAL A 736 -3.69 -27.57 6.53
CA VAL A 736 -5.13 -27.41 6.24
C VAL A 736 -6.01 -27.82 7.41
N GLY A 737 -5.53 -28.66 8.31
CA GLY A 737 -6.31 -29.14 9.47
C GLY A 737 -6.49 -28.12 10.61
N LEU A 738 -5.64 -27.12 10.74
CA LEU A 738 -5.64 -26.18 11.87
C LEU A 738 -6.54 -24.95 11.68
N PHE A 739 -6.91 -24.62 10.44
CA PHE A 739 -7.67 -23.41 10.14
C PHE A 739 -9.18 -23.58 9.97
N ASN A 740 -9.66 -24.82 9.83
CA ASN A 740 -11.10 -25.06 9.62
C ASN A 740 -11.97 -24.91 10.89
N ASN A 741 -11.39 -24.84 12.07
CA ASN A 741 -12.15 -24.80 13.32
C ASN A 741 -12.44 -23.41 13.90
N VAL A 742 -11.91 -22.33 13.32
CA VAL A 742 -12.11 -20.97 13.85
C VAL A 742 -13.06 -20.11 12.99
N SER A 743 -13.34 -20.52 11.76
CA SER A 743 -14.04 -19.65 10.80
C SER A 743 -15.56 -19.74 10.78
N SER A 744 -16.17 -20.76 11.40
CA SER A 744 -17.62 -20.93 11.33
C SER A 744 -18.42 -20.07 12.32
N GLY A 745 -17.83 -19.66 13.45
CA GLY A 745 -18.55 -18.92 14.49
C GLY A 745 -18.64 -17.40 14.29
N VAL A 746 -17.80 -16.82 13.44
CA VAL A 746 -17.73 -15.35 13.25
C VAL A 746 -18.59 -14.87 12.08
N ALA A 747 -18.86 -15.72 11.10
CA ALA A 747 -19.66 -15.36 9.93
C ALA A 747 -21.13 -15.07 10.30
N ASP A 748 -21.71 -15.83 11.24
CA ASP A 748 -23.13 -15.73 11.61
C ASP A 748 -23.47 -14.47 12.41
N ILE A 749 -22.51 -13.88 13.13
CA ILE A 749 -22.72 -12.66 13.94
C ILE A 749 -22.97 -11.42 13.08
N PHE A 750 -22.44 -11.39 11.85
CA PHE A 750 -22.53 -10.21 10.96
C PHE A 750 -23.60 -10.33 9.86
N TYR A 751 -24.09 -11.54 9.58
CA TYR A 751 -25.04 -11.76 8.48
C TYR A 751 -26.49 -11.44 8.86
N GLU A 752 -26.92 -11.80 10.06
CA GLU A 752 -28.30 -11.62 10.53
C GLU A 752 -28.72 -10.14 10.74
N PRO A 753 -27.91 -9.26 11.38
CA PRO A 753 -28.28 -7.86 11.53
C PRO A 753 -28.37 -7.10 10.21
N TYR A 754 -27.58 -7.52 9.22
CA TYR A 754 -27.46 -6.86 7.93
C TYR A 754 -28.66 -7.08 7.03
N TYR A 755 -29.21 -8.31 7.07
CA TYR A 755 -30.38 -8.68 6.30
C TYR A 755 -31.61 -7.92 6.81
N GLY A 756 -31.73 -7.75 8.12
CA GLY A 756 -32.81 -6.96 8.75
C GLY A 756 -32.77 -5.48 8.37
N LEU A 757 -31.58 -4.90 8.23
CA LEU A 757 -31.40 -3.47 7.92
C LEU A 757 -31.72 -3.14 6.45
N ILE A 758 -31.47 -4.07 5.53
CA ILE A 758 -31.72 -3.87 4.09
C ILE A 758 -33.18 -4.19 3.71
N MET A 759 -33.77 -5.20 4.35
CA MET A 759 -35.11 -5.66 3.96
C MET A 759 -36.24 -5.00 4.76
N HIS A 760 -35.98 -4.50 5.95
CA HIS A 760 -37.00 -3.91 6.82
C HIS A 760 -36.71 -2.44 7.20
N GLY A 761 -35.69 -1.85 6.64
CA GLY A 761 -35.42 -0.40 6.64
C GLY A 761 -35.08 0.24 7.90
#